data_b65b228fe41f200e911dce5bd05cde8a
#
_entry.id   b65b228fe41f200e911dce5bd05cde8a
#
_cell.length_a   1.000
_cell.length_b   1.000
_cell.length_c   1.000
_cell.angle_alpha   90.00
_cell.angle_beta   90.00
_cell.angle_gamma   90.00
#
_symmetry.space_group_name_H-M   'P 1'
#
loop_
_entity.id
_entity.type
_entity.pdbx_description
1 polymer ?
#
loop_
_entity_poly.entity_id
_entity_poly.type
_entity_poly.pdbx_seq_one_letter_code
_entity_poly.pdbx_strand_id
1 'polypeptide(L)'
;MENQKTFKPYIPADKVTPEITVTSIIMGVLLSVIFGAANAYLGLRVGMTVSASIPAAVISMGVIRIIMRKNSILESNLVQTIGSAGESLAAGAIFTLPALFLWAAEGKMDKPGIIEITLIALLGGLLGVFFMVPLRNALIVKEHGVLPYPEGTACAEVLLAGEEGGANASTVFAGMGFAAVFKFIIDGLKVVAGEISVTFKGFAGTIGTQIYPAVMSVGYICGPRISSYMFAGGVLSWLVIIPLIVVFGADRVLYPGTESIAEIYAADGASGIWGTYIRYIGAGALAAGGIISLIKSLPLIVKTFAGAMKSMAGSKNTSTERTAQDLKMKVVILAIVVLTLLVWLVPAIPVSLLGAAIIVVFGFFFATVSSRMVGLVGSSNNPVSGMAIATLLIATLILKLTGATGVEGMCSAIAIGSIICIVSAIAGDTSQDLKTGYLLGATPKKQQIGEVVGVIAAAFAIGGTLYLLDSAWGFGSEQLGAPQATLMKMIIEGVMEGNLPWALVFIGVFIAVVIEIIGIPVLPFAIGVYLSVQLNACIMVGGLIRLVFDKMKRAEDEKKAIVNDGILFCSGMIAGEGLVGILLALFAVFGLDKVLDLSTKLGISPLFSNIGGLVLFAIIILSVLKFSIWKKRSK
;
A
#
# COMPACT_ATOMS: atom_id res chain seq x y z
N MET A 1 -40.50 -13.01 2.34
CA MET A 1 -39.54 -13.50 1.35
C MET A 1 -39.78 -12.67 0.10
N GLU A 2 -39.20 -11.48 0.05
CA GLU A 2 -39.29 -10.62 -1.12
C GLU A 2 -38.47 -11.24 -2.26
N ASN A 3 -39.03 -11.20 -3.46
CA ASN A 3 -38.43 -11.62 -4.71
C ASN A 3 -37.02 -11.01 -4.85
N GLN A 4 -35.99 -11.77 -4.54
CA GLN A 4 -34.64 -11.44 -5.00
C GLN A 4 -34.69 -11.56 -6.54
N LYS A 5 -34.82 -10.41 -7.21
CA LYS A 5 -34.58 -10.34 -8.65
C LYS A 5 -33.18 -10.92 -8.88
N THR A 6 -33.10 -12.07 -9.56
CA THR A 6 -31.82 -12.69 -9.92
C THR A 6 -31.02 -11.66 -10.71
N PHE A 7 -29.86 -11.28 -10.14
CA PHE A 7 -28.95 -10.34 -10.79
C PHE A 7 -28.54 -10.91 -12.16
N LYS A 8 -28.63 -10.09 -13.22
CA LYS A 8 -28.18 -10.45 -14.56
C LYS A 8 -26.87 -9.75 -14.85
N PRO A 9 -25.76 -10.48 -15.04
CA PRO A 9 -24.48 -9.87 -15.42
C PRO A 9 -24.53 -9.32 -16.85
N TYR A 10 -23.59 -8.42 -17.18
CA TYR A 10 -23.49 -7.80 -18.51
C TYR A 10 -23.30 -8.84 -19.62
N ILE A 11 -22.40 -9.80 -19.45
CA ILE A 11 -22.24 -10.94 -20.35
C ILE A 11 -23.03 -12.12 -19.75
N PRO A 12 -24.11 -12.59 -20.42
CA PRO A 12 -24.91 -13.71 -19.92
C PRO A 12 -24.11 -15.01 -19.76
N ALA A 13 -24.58 -15.89 -18.89
CA ALA A 13 -23.88 -17.14 -18.55
C ALA A 13 -23.73 -18.12 -19.74
N ASP A 14 -24.66 -18.09 -20.69
CA ASP A 14 -24.69 -18.90 -21.91
C ASP A 14 -23.71 -18.40 -22.98
N LYS A 15 -23.31 -17.11 -22.94
CA LYS A 15 -22.36 -16.55 -23.88
C LYS A 15 -20.92 -16.86 -23.47
N VAL A 16 -20.21 -17.62 -24.30
CA VAL A 16 -18.80 -17.93 -24.12
C VAL A 16 -17.95 -16.95 -24.90
N THR A 17 -17.12 -16.16 -24.19
CA THR A 17 -16.15 -15.22 -24.76
C THR A 17 -14.75 -15.55 -24.28
N PRO A 18 -13.69 -15.21 -25.04
CA PRO A 18 -12.31 -15.37 -24.57
C PRO A 18 -12.09 -14.59 -23.26
N GLU A 19 -11.40 -15.21 -22.32
CA GLU A 19 -11.01 -14.60 -21.05
C GLU A 19 -9.51 -14.81 -20.82
N ILE A 20 -9.08 -16.10 -20.66
CA ILE A 20 -7.66 -16.46 -20.59
C ILE A 20 -7.12 -16.53 -22.01
N THR A 21 -6.26 -15.61 -22.37
CA THR A 21 -5.51 -15.58 -23.64
C THR A 21 -4.04 -15.31 -23.34
N VAL A 22 -3.16 -15.61 -24.28
CA VAL A 22 -1.73 -15.29 -24.13
C VAL A 22 -1.54 -13.80 -23.88
N THR A 23 -2.33 -12.97 -24.55
CA THR A 23 -2.34 -11.51 -24.37
C THR A 23 -2.73 -11.11 -22.97
N SER A 24 -3.85 -11.65 -22.45
CA SER A 24 -4.32 -11.28 -21.10
C SER A 24 -3.33 -11.70 -20.02
N ILE A 25 -2.67 -12.86 -20.17
CA ILE A 25 -1.64 -13.32 -19.23
C ILE A 25 -0.41 -12.42 -19.28
N ILE A 26 0.16 -12.18 -20.48
CA ILE A 26 1.38 -11.38 -20.59
C ILE A 26 1.16 -9.96 -20.08
N MET A 27 0.08 -9.32 -20.50
CA MET A 27 -0.25 -7.97 -20.04
C MET A 27 -0.52 -7.92 -18.54
N GLY A 28 -1.29 -8.88 -18.03
CA GLY A 28 -1.59 -8.96 -16.61
C GLY A 28 -0.32 -9.14 -15.78
N VAL A 29 0.58 -10.04 -16.17
CA VAL A 29 1.88 -10.26 -15.54
C VAL A 29 2.74 -8.98 -15.56
N LEU A 30 2.82 -8.30 -16.70
CA LEU A 30 3.55 -7.02 -16.80
C LEU A 30 2.98 -5.97 -15.85
N LEU A 31 1.66 -5.81 -15.79
CA LEU A 31 1.01 -4.86 -14.89
C LEU A 31 1.18 -5.27 -13.44
N SER A 32 1.13 -6.56 -13.11
CA SER A 32 1.37 -7.07 -11.76
C SER A 32 2.77 -6.70 -11.26
N VAL A 33 3.80 -6.90 -12.10
CA VAL A 33 5.18 -6.52 -11.78
C VAL A 33 5.30 -4.99 -11.63
N ILE A 34 4.75 -4.22 -12.57
CA ILE A 34 4.83 -2.76 -12.58
C ILE A 34 4.14 -2.16 -11.34
N PHE A 35 2.88 -2.52 -11.09
CA PHE A 35 2.14 -1.96 -9.97
C PHE A 35 2.64 -2.49 -8.64
N GLY A 36 3.09 -3.74 -8.58
CA GLY A 36 3.73 -4.29 -7.39
C GLY A 36 4.98 -3.51 -7.01
N ALA A 37 5.90 -3.31 -7.95
CA ALA A 37 7.14 -2.56 -7.71
C ALA A 37 6.87 -1.08 -7.39
N ALA A 38 5.97 -0.42 -8.13
CA ALA A 38 5.63 0.99 -7.91
C ALA A 38 4.97 1.20 -6.54
N ASN A 39 4.04 0.33 -6.15
CA ASN A 39 3.40 0.40 -4.83
C ASN A 39 4.36 0.05 -3.69
N ALA A 40 5.29 -0.90 -3.90
CA ALA A 40 6.33 -1.18 -2.90
C ALA A 40 7.19 0.06 -2.65
N TYR A 41 7.66 0.71 -3.70
CA TYR A 41 8.44 1.95 -3.58
C TYR A 41 7.66 3.05 -2.87
N LEU A 42 6.44 3.35 -3.34
CA LEU A 42 5.63 4.42 -2.79
C LEU A 42 5.20 4.13 -1.35
N GLY A 43 4.74 2.92 -1.08
CA GLY A 43 4.26 2.54 0.25
C GLY A 43 5.35 2.52 1.31
N LEU A 44 6.58 2.16 0.95
CA LEU A 44 7.75 2.28 1.83
C LEU A 44 8.10 3.73 2.12
N ARG A 45 7.87 4.62 1.17
CA ARG A 45 8.15 6.06 1.32
C ARG A 45 7.07 6.77 2.13
N VAL A 46 5.80 6.52 1.83
CA VAL A 46 4.65 7.27 2.37
C VAL A 46 3.96 6.55 3.54
N GLY A 47 4.19 5.24 3.68
CA GLY A 47 3.52 4.40 4.68
C GLY A 47 2.08 4.00 4.32
N MET A 48 1.66 4.24 3.08
CA MET A 48 0.34 3.93 2.55
C MET A 48 0.44 3.37 1.14
N THR A 49 -0.50 2.53 0.76
CA THR A 49 -0.64 1.99 -0.60
C THR A 49 -1.91 2.51 -1.27
N VAL A 50 -1.94 2.48 -2.58
CA VAL A 50 -3.07 2.96 -3.39
C VAL A 50 -3.50 1.86 -4.34
N SER A 51 -4.81 1.58 -4.43
CA SER A 51 -5.35 0.55 -5.30
C SER A 51 -5.03 0.82 -6.78
N ALA A 52 -4.55 -0.21 -7.45
CA ALA A 52 -4.20 -0.19 -8.88
C ALA A 52 -5.29 -0.84 -9.77
N SER A 53 -6.38 -1.36 -9.22
CA SER A 53 -7.42 -2.08 -9.97
C SER A 53 -8.02 -1.23 -11.09
N ILE A 54 -8.41 0.03 -10.82
CA ILE A 54 -8.96 0.93 -11.84
C ILE A 54 -7.91 1.32 -12.88
N PRO A 55 -6.69 1.76 -12.52
CA PRO A 55 -5.63 1.99 -13.49
C PRO A 55 -5.31 0.77 -14.36
N ALA A 56 -5.25 -0.42 -13.77
CA ALA A 56 -5.03 -1.66 -14.52
C ALA A 56 -6.15 -1.93 -15.53
N ALA A 57 -7.41 -1.74 -15.14
CA ALA A 57 -8.56 -1.86 -16.03
C ALA A 57 -8.47 -0.87 -17.21
N VAL A 58 -8.16 0.39 -16.94
CA VAL A 58 -8.04 1.44 -17.96
C VAL A 58 -6.89 1.16 -18.93
N ILE A 59 -5.73 0.75 -18.42
CA ILE A 59 -4.56 0.40 -19.26
C ILE A 59 -4.88 -0.83 -20.11
N SER A 60 -5.49 -1.86 -19.51
CA SER A 60 -5.85 -3.09 -20.22
C SER A 60 -6.80 -2.80 -21.40
N MET A 61 -7.84 -2.01 -21.16
CA MET A 61 -8.76 -1.57 -22.22
C MET A 61 -8.03 -0.79 -23.31
N GLY A 62 -7.20 0.18 -22.91
CA GLY A 62 -6.44 1.01 -23.85
C GLY A 62 -5.59 0.17 -24.79
N VAL A 63 -4.84 -0.79 -24.24
CA VAL A 63 -3.97 -1.66 -25.05
C VAL A 63 -4.78 -2.64 -25.89
N ILE A 64 -5.74 -3.37 -25.31
CA ILE A 64 -6.51 -4.40 -26.02
C ILE A 64 -7.32 -3.76 -27.15
N ARG A 65 -7.96 -2.61 -26.92
CA ARG A 65 -8.84 -1.97 -27.88
C ARG A 65 -8.12 -1.11 -28.91
N ILE A 66 -7.18 -0.25 -28.46
CA ILE A 66 -6.52 0.73 -29.33
C ILE A 66 -5.36 0.09 -30.10
N ILE A 67 -4.50 -0.68 -29.41
CA ILE A 67 -3.30 -1.27 -30.01
C ILE A 67 -3.64 -2.58 -30.71
N MET A 68 -4.36 -3.48 -30.04
CA MET A 68 -4.67 -4.81 -30.58
C MET A 68 -5.96 -4.83 -31.41
N ARG A 69 -6.75 -3.76 -31.38
CA ARG A 69 -8.03 -3.61 -32.11
C ARG A 69 -9.02 -4.75 -31.84
N LYS A 70 -9.02 -5.27 -30.63
CA LYS A 70 -9.95 -6.29 -30.15
C LYS A 70 -10.97 -5.66 -29.20
N ASN A 71 -12.19 -6.16 -29.22
CA ASN A 71 -13.22 -5.78 -28.26
C ASN A 71 -13.51 -6.98 -27.35
N SER A 72 -12.84 -7.06 -26.19
CA SER A 72 -12.95 -8.17 -25.26
C SER A 72 -12.89 -7.69 -23.81
N ILE A 73 -14.07 -7.35 -23.29
CA ILE A 73 -14.22 -6.84 -21.91
C ILE A 73 -13.73 -7.87 -20.87
N LEU A 74 -13.96 -9.18 -21.11
CA LEU A 74 -13.56 -10.23 -20.17
C LEU A 74 -12.05 -10.49 -20.20
N GLU A 75 -11.37 -10.29 -21.35
CA GLU A 75 -9.91 -10.27 -21.39
C GLU A 75 -9.35 -9.08 -20.61
N SER A 76 -9.95 -7.88 -20.76
CA SER A 76 -9.56 -6.69 -20.02
C SER A 76 -9.77 -6.87 -18.52
N ASN A 77 -10.88 -7.48 -18.10
CA ASN A 77 -11.14 -7.83 -16.71
C ASN A 77 -10.08 -8.81 -16.15
N LEU A 78 -9.69 -9.82 -16.94
CA LEU A 78 -8.65 -10.76 -16.50
C LEU A 78 -7.26 -10.10 -16.37
N VAL A 79 -6.91 -9.19 -17.29
CA VAL A 79 -5.68 -8.40 -17.20
C VAL A 79 -5.69 -7.55 -15.93
N GLN A 80 -6.81 -6.92 -15.61
CA GLN A 80 -6.97 -6.13 -14.40
C GLN A 80 -6.81 -7.03 -13.15
N THR A 81 -7.47 -8.19 -13.11
CA THR A 81 -7.36 -9.17 -12.02
C THR A 81 -5.91 -9.63 -11.78
N ILE A 82 -5.18 -9.98 -12.85
CA ILE A 82 -3.76 -10.38 -12.72
C ILE A 82 -2.91 -9.19 -12.26
N GLY A 83 -3.21 -7.99 -12.79
CA GLY A 83 -2.44 -6.77 -12.51
C GLY A 83 -2.60 -6.25 -11.09
N SER A 84 -3.81 -6.27 -10.52
CA SER A 84 -4.10 -5.80 -9.16
C SER A 84 -3.47 -6.69 -8.08
N ALA A 85 -3.34 -7.99 -8.34
CA ALA A 85 -2.65 -8.91 -7.42
C ALA A 85 -1.23 -8.45 -7.08
N GLY A 86 -0.53 -7.76 -8.00
CA GLY A 86 0.80 -7.22 -7.76
C GLY A 86 0.83 -6.12 -6.73
N GLU A 87 -0.09 -5.18 -6.84
CA GLU A 87 -0.24 -4.08 -5.88
C GLU A 87 -0.58 -4.60 -4.49
N SER A 88 -1.53 -5.50 -4.39
CA SER A 88 -1.99 -6.06 -3.13
C SER A 88 -0.95 -6.93 -2.44
N LEU A 89 -0.17 -7.70 -3.21
CA LEU A 89 0.96 -8.43 -2.66
C LEU A 89 2.00 -7.47 -2.08
N ALA A 90 2.31 -6.39 -2.81
CA ALA A 90 3.21 -5.35 -2.35
C ALA A 90 2.70 -4.73 -1.05
N ALA A 91 1.41 -4.37 -0.97
CA ALA A 91 0.79 -3.78 0.21
C ALA A 91 0.95 -4.67 1.46
N GLY A 92 0.76 -5.99 1.31
CA GLY A 92 0.98 -6.93 2.42
C GLY A 92 2.45 -7.08 2.81
N ALA A 93 3.35 -7.14 1.83
CA ALA A 93 4.77 -7.42 2.03
C ALA A 93 5.53 -6.24 2.68
N ILE A 94 5.30 -5.01 2.22
CA ILE A 94 6.04 -3.82 2.67
C ILE A 94 5.74 -3.39 4.10
N PHE A 95 4.63 -3.84 4.68
CA PHE A 95 4.28 -3.50 6.05
C PHE A 95 5.09 -4.29 7.08
N THR A 96 5.66 -5.41 6.68
CA THR A 96 6.31 -6.35 7.62
C THR A 96 7.72 -6.75 7.19
N LEU A 97 7.93 -7.24 5.99
CA LEU A 97 9.21 -7.79 5.52
C LEU A 97 10.42 -6.84 5.66
N PRO A 98 10.30 -5.51 5.47
CA PRO A 98 11.44 -4.61 5.66
C PRO A 98 11.98 -4.59 7.10
N ALA A 99 11.24 -5.10 8.09
CA ALA A 99 11.74 -5.23 9.45
C ALA A 99 12.97 -6.14 9.55
N LEU A 100 13.05 -7.19 8.71
CA LEU A 100 14.23 -8.07 8.62
C LEU A 100 15.48 -7.30 8.18
N PHE A 101 15.33 -6.41 7.20
CA PHE A 101 16.43 -5.57 6.73
C PHE A 101 16.85 -4.53 7.77
N LEU A 102 15.89 -3.97 8.53
CA LEU A 102 16.18 -3.05 9.63
C LEU A 102 17.02 -3.75 10.72
N TRP A 103 16.69 -5.01 11.08
CA TRP A 103 17.50 -5.79 12.03
C TRP A 103 18.89 -6.12 11.47
N ALA A 104 18.99 -6.41 10.17
CA ALA A 104 20.28 -6.63 9.52
C ALA A 104 21.15 -5.36 9.52
N ALA A 105 20.55 -4.18 9.26
CA ALA A 105 21.25 -2.89 9.33
C ALA A 105 21.74 -2.56 10.76
N GLU A 106 21.03 -3.05 11.80
CA GLU A 106 21.43 -2.93 13.20
C GLU A 106 22.47 -3.99 13.63
N GLY A 107 22.86 -4.89 12.73
CA GLY A 107 23.82 -5.96 13.05
C GLY A 107 23.26 -7.07 13.93
N LYS A 108 21.94 -7.16 14.10
CA LYS A 108 21.30 -8.22 14.90
C LYS A 108 21.21 -9.56 14.17
N MET A 109 21.19 -9.54 12.84
CA MET A 109 21.11 -10.72 11.97
C MET A 109 21.79 -10.46 10.63
N ASP A 110 22.03 -11.53 9.87
CA ASP A 110 22.44 -11.41 8.47
C ASP A 110 21.31 -10.85 7.61
N LYS A 111 21.64 -10.22 6.49
CA LYS A 111 20.66 -9.70 5.55
C LYS A 111 19.79 -10.85 5.02
N PRO A 112 18.44 -10.72 5.06
CA PRO A 112 17.55 -11.79 4.62
C PRO A 112 17.80 -12.15 3.15
N GLY A 113 17.71 -13.43 2.82
CA GLY A 113 17.89 -13.89 1.45
C GLY A 113 16.75 -13.48 0.53
N ILE A 114 17.05 -13.16 -0.72
CA ILE A 114 16.02 -12.83 -1.72
C ILE A 114 15.01 -13.98 -1.90
N ILE A 115 15.48 -15.23 -1.80
CA ILE A 115 14.64 -16.43 -1.88
C ILE A 115 13.69 -16.51 -0.69
N GLU A 116 14.16 -16.21 0.51
CA GLU A 116 13.35 -16.19 1.72
C GLU A 116 12.19 -15.20 1.60
N ILE A 117 12.49 -13.96 1.21
CA ILE A 117 11.48 -12.90 1.02
C ILE A 117 10.48 -13.30 -0.05
N THR A 118 10.97 -13.80 -1.20
CA THR A 118 10.13 -14.23 -2.32
C THR A 118 9.21 -15.38 -1.93
N LEU A 119 9.71 -16.36 -1.16
CA LEU A 119 8.90 -17.49 -0.69
C LEU A 119 7.84 -17.07 0.31
N ILE A 120 8.17 -16.20 1.27
CA ILE A 120 7.19 -15.66 2.22
C ILE A 120 6.08 -14.92 1.45
N ALA A 121 6.44 -14.08 0.48
CA ALA A 121 5.49 -13.34 -0.35
C ALA A 121 4.62 -14.28 -1.20
N LEU A 122 5.24 -15.27 -1.85
CA LEU A 122 4.55 -16.25 -2.70
C LEU A 122 3.55 -17.10 -1.91
N LEU A 123 3.99 -17.67 -0.80
CA LEU A 123 3.14 -18.56 0.00
C LEU A 123 2.00 -17.79 0.68
N GLY A 124 2.28 -16.58 1.18
CA GLY A 124 1.25 -15.68 1.71
C GLY A 124 0.22 -15.29 0.66
N GLY A 125 0.68 -14.89 -0.52
CA GLY A 125 -0.22 -14.51 -1.62
C GLY A 125 -1.09 -15.67 -2.12
N LEU A 126 -0.50 -16.85 -2.33
CA LEU A 126 -1.26 -18.03 -2.74
C LEU A 126 -2.27 -18.46 -1.69
N LEU A 127 -1.91 -18.48 -0.40
CA LEU A 127 -2.85 -18.76 0.67
C LEU A 127 -4.00 -17.75 0.69
N GLY A 128 -3.74 -16.46 0.45
CA GLY A 128 -4.76 -15.42 0.35
C GLY A 128 -5.79 -15.70 -0.73
N VAL A 129 -5.35 -16.04 -1.93
CA VAL A 129 -6.24 -16.43 -3.03
C VAL A 129 -7.07 -17.66 -2.66
N PHE A 130 -6.43 -18.73 -2.18
CA PHE A 130 -7.15 -19.98 -1.87
C PHE A 130 -8.10 -19.85 -0.68
N PHE A 131 -7.82 -18.99 0.31
CA PHE A 131 -8.75 -18.71 1.40
C PHE A 131 -9.97 -17.90 0.94
N MET A 132 -9.84 -17.06 -0.10
CA MET A 132 -10.97 -16.29 -0.65
C MET A 132 -11.94 -17.16 -1.47
N VAL A 133 -11.47 -18.22 -2.15
CA VAL A 133 -12.32 -19.05 -3.02
C VAL A 133 -13.60 -19.56 -2.31
N PRO A 134 -13.55 -20.19 -1.12
CA PRO A 134 -14.75 -20.67 -0.42
C PRO A 134 -15.66 -19.52 0.04
N LEU A 135 -15.14 -18.30 0.22
CA LEU A 135 -15.88 -17.13 0.70
C LEU A 135 -16.69 -16.45 -0.41
N ARG A 136 -16.29 -16.63 -1.69
CA ARG A 136 -16.86 -15.91 -2.82
C ARG A 136 -18.39 -15.99 -2.88
N ASN A 137 -18.95 -17.21 -2.82
CA ASN A 137 -20.39 -17.37 -2.93
C ASN A 137 -21.13 -16.67 -1.78
N ALA A 138 -20.58 -16.73 -0.57
CA ALA A 138 -21.15 -16.09 0.60
C ALA A 138 -21.14 -14.55 0.48
N LEU A 139 -19.99 -13.98 0.18
CA LEU A 139 -19.77 -12.53 0.25
C LEU A 139 -20.18 -11.79 -1.02
N ILE A 140 -19.91 -12.36 -2.20
CA ILE A 140 -20.14 -11.67 -3.49
C ILE A 140 -21.51 -11.97 -4.06
N VAL A 141 -21.98 -13.24 -3.99
CA VAL A 141 -23.26 -13.62 -4.59
C VAL A 141 -24.42 -13.41 -3.62
N LYS A 142 -24.36 -14.01 -2.43
CA LYS A 142 -25.49 -13.94 -1.48
C LYS A 142 -25.64 -12.56 -0.83
N GLU A 143 -24.53 -11.88 -0.55
CA GLU A 143 -24.53 -10.54 0.04
C GLU A 143 -24.40 -9.42 -1.01
N HIS A 144 -24.73 -9.69 -2.28
CA HIS A 144 -24.62 -8.72 -3.38
C HIS A 144 -25.33 -7.39 -3.10
N GLY A 145 -26.51 -7.42 -2.47
CA GLY A 145 -27.27 -6.22 -2.11
C GLY A 145 -26.79 -5.51 -0.84
N VAL A 146 -25.90 -6.14 -0.05
CA VAL A 146 -25.42 -5.63 1.23
C VAL A 146 -23.97 -5.12 1.13
N LEU A 147 -23.14 -5.83 0.36
CA LEU A 147 -21.74 -5.47 0.15
C LEU A 147 -21.55 -4.82 -1.23
N PRO A 148 -21.37 -3.48 -1.26
CA PRO A 148 -21.24 -2.75 -2.53
C PRO A 148 -19.93 -3.06 -3.27
N TYR A 149 -18.84 -3.38 -2.58
CA TYR A 149 -17.50 -3.52 -3.16
C TYR A 149 -17.15 -2.31 -4.03
N PRO A 150 -16.90 -1.12 -3.43
CA PRO A 150 -16.91 0.14 -4.17
C PRO A 150 -15.89 0.19 -5.30
N GLU A 151 -14.68 -0.32 -5.10
CA GLU A 151 -13.63 -0.32 -6.13
C GLU A 151 -13.91 -1.35 -7.23
N GLY A 152 -14.37 -2.56 -6.87
CA GLY A 152 -14.75 -3.58 -7.83
C GLY A 152 -15.95 -3.16 -8.69
N THR A 153 -16.91 -2.45 -8.08
CA THR A 153 -18.05 -1.89 -8.82
C THR A 153 -17.60 -0.77 -9.75
N ALA A 154 -16.79 0.18 -9.28
CA ALA A 154 -16.23 1.24 -10.10
C ALA A 154 -15.36 0.69 -11.25
N CYS A 155 -14.58 -0.37 -11.00
CA CYS A 155 -13.79 -1.04 -12.03
C CYS A 155 -14.68 -1.65 -13.12
N ALA A 156 -15.79 -2.30 -12.74
CA ALA A 156 -16.75 -2.82 -13.70
C ALA A 156 -17.39 -1.69 -14.54
N GLU A 157 -17.78 -0.58 -13.90
CA GLU A 157 -18.33 0.60 -14.58
C GLU A 157 -17.33 1.19 -15.58
N VAL A 158 -16.05 1.28 -15.20
CA VAL A 158 -14.98 1.77 -16.10
C VAL A 158 -14.80 0.85 -17.29
N LEU A 159 -14.80 -0.47 -17.09
CA LEU A 159 -14.70 -1.44 -18.17
C LEU A 159 -15.90 -1.38 -19.12
N LEU A 160 -17.12 -1.20 -18.61
CA LEU A 160 -18.33 -1.02 -19.40
C LEU A 160 -18.30 0.28 -20.21
N ALA A 161 -17.97 1.40 -19.56
CA ALA A 161 -17.84 2.70 -20.24
C ALA A 161 -16.75 2.68 -21.33
N GLY A 162 -15.69 1.90 -21.11
CA GLY A 162 -14.65 1.70 -22.11
C GLY A 162 -15.14 0.93 -23.33
N GLU A 163 -16.07 0.01 -23.18
CA GLU A 163 -16.68 -0.71 -24.31
C GLU A 163 -17.52 0.22 -25.20
N GLU A 164 -18.14 1.25 -24.61
CA GLU A 164 -18.92 2.27 -25.32
C GLU A 164 -18.09 3.37 -26.01
N GLY A 165 -16.76 3.39 -25.82
CA GLY A 165 -15.87 4.33 -26.55
C GLY A 165 -15.16 5.39 -25.71
N GLY A 166 -15.10 5.25 -24.40
CA GLY A 166 -14.47 6.22 -23.47
C GLY A 166 -12.93 6.29 -23.56
N ALA A 167 -12.39 7.53 -23.60
CA ALA A 167 -10.97 7.83 -23.83
C ALA A 167 -10.12 7.95 -22.53
N ASN A 168 -10.36 7.15 -21.51
CA ASN A 168 -9.73 7.35 -20.20
C ASN A 168 -8.30 6.82 -20.08
N ALA A 169 -7.90 5.86 -20.92
CA ALA A 169 -6.55 5.29 -20.91
C ALA A 169 -5.46 6.34 -21.17
N SER A 170 -5.70 7.29 -22.06
CA SER A 170 -4.76 8.36 -22.38
C SER A 170 -4.41 9.24 -21.17
N THR A 171 -5.34 9.40 -20.22
CA THR A 171 -5.14 10.18 -18.99
C THR A 171 -4.16 9.49 -18.05
N VAL A 172 -4.27 8.16 -17.89
CA VAL A 172 -3.34 7.37 -17.05
C VAL A 172 -1.94 7.37 -17.68
N PHE A 173 -1.84 7.12 -18.99
CA PHE A 173 -0.53 7.14 -19.67
C PHE A 173 0.10 8.54 -19.66
N ALA A 174 -0.70 9.61 -19.78
CA ALA A 174 -0.20 10.97 -19.66
C ALA A 174 0.37 11.25 -18.26
N GLY A 175 -0.35 10.81 -17.19
CA GLY A 175 0.15 10.90 -15.81
C GLY A 175 1.44 10.12 -15.61
N MET A 176 1.50 8.89 -16.15
CA MET A 176 2.67 8.02 -16.06
C MET A 176 3.89 8.66 -16.73
N GLY A 177 3.77 9.12 -17.99
CA GLY A 177 4.87 9.77 -18.70
C GLY A 177 5.30 11.08 -18.05
N PHE A 178 4.33 11.88 -17.58
CA PHE A 178 4.61 13.13 -16.88
C PHE A 178 5.46 12.90 -15.61
N ALA A 179 5.01 12.02 -14.72
CA ALA A 179 5.73 11.75 -13.47
C ALA A 179 7.07 11.04 -13.70
N ALA A 180 7.16 10.17 -14.71
CA ALA A 180 8.41 9.53 -15.09
C ALA A 180 9.48 10.55 -15.47
N VAL A 181 9.13 11.54 -16.31
CA VAL A 181 10.05 12.63 -16.71
C VAL A 181 10.44 13.48 -15.51
N PHE A 182 9.47 13.86 -14.67
CA PHE A 182 9.73 14.66 -13.47
C PHE A 182 10.68 13.97 -12.50
N LYS A 183 10.41 12.70 -12.19
CA LYS A 183 11.26 11.89 -11.29
C LYS A 183 12.68 11.78 -11.83
N PHE A 184 12.83 11.56 -13.13
CA PHE A 184 14.14 11.46 -13.75
C PHE A 184 14.91 12.80 -13.72
N ILE A 185 14.22 13.93 -13.92
CA ILE A 185 14.83 15.29 -13.82
C ILE A 185 15.29 15.56 -12.38
N ILE A 186 14.46 15.26 -11.38
CA ILE A 186 14.73 15.57 -9.97
C ILE A 186 15.83 14.67 -9.42
N ASP A 187 15.64 13.35 -9.47
CA ASP A 187 16.49 12.39 -8.77
C ASP A 187 17.54 11.74 -9.68
N GLY A 188 17.29 11.65 -10.98
CA GLY A 188 18.24 11.12 -11.95
C GLY A 188 19.30 12.16 -12.35
N LEU A 189 18.85 13.30 -12.89
CA LEU A 189 19.75 14.37 -13.34
C LEU A 189 20.14 15.32 -12.22
N LYS A 190 19.36 15.42 -11.15
CA LYS A 190 19.55 16.28 -9.97
C LYS A 190 19.73 17.77 -10.30
N VAL A 191 19.08 18.22 -11.37
CA VAL A 191 19.17 19.62 -11.83
C VAL A 191 18.31 20.59 -11.04
N VAL A 192 17.30 20.07 -10.32
CA VAL A 192 16.41 20.85 -9.45
C VAL A 192 16.22 20.14 -8.12
N ALA A 193 15.93 20.90 -7.06
CA ALA A 193 15.69 20.34 -5.74
C ALA A 193 14.41 19.49 -5.71
N GLY A 194 14.51 18.29 -5.16
CA GLY A 194 13.35 17.43 -4.88
C GLY A 194 12.63 17.80 -3.59
N GLU A 195 13.26 18.63 -2.77
CA GLU A 195 12.73 19.13 -1.51
C GLU A 195 13.17 20.56 -1.27
N ILE A 196 12.27 21.37 -0.73
CA ILE A 196 12.56 22.75 -0.33
C ILE A 196 12.12 22.89 1.12
N SER A 197 13.04 23.36 1.97
CA SER A 197 12.77 23.57 3.38
C SER A 197 13.37 24.88 3.88
N VAL A 198 12.74 25.46 4.90
CA VAL A 198 13.18 26.64 5.61
C VAL A 198 13.22 26.33 7.10
N THR A 199 14.38 26.50 7.71
CA THR A 199 14.56 26.34 9.16
C THR A 199 14.60 27.70 9.84
N PHE A 200 13.79 27.87 10.87
CA PHE A 200 13.71 29.10 11.66
C PHE A 200 14.82 29.12 12.70
N LYS A 201 15.90 29.90 12.45
CA LYS A 201 17.14 29.91 13.25
C LYS A 201 16.94 30.15 14.76
N GLY A 202 15.95 30.93 15.18
CA GLY A 202 15.71 31.24 16.60
C GLY A 202 14.76 30.24 17.30
N PHE A 203 14.14 29.31 16.53
CA PHE A 203 13.08 28.45 17.01
C PHE A 203 13.37 26.96 16.77
N ALA A 204 14.38 26.66 15.95
CA ALA A 204 14.75 25.29 15.51
C ALA A 204 13.62 24.51 14.82
N GLY A 205 12.51 25.17 14.43
CA GLY A 205 11.44 24.57 13.66
C GLY A 205 11.76 24.58 12.17
N THR A 206 11.36 23.55 11.45
CA THR A 206 11.53 23.44 10.00
C THR A 206 10.19 23.25 9.33
N ILE A 207 9.94 23.99 8.23
CA ILE A 207 8.82 23.82 7.33
C ILE A 207 9.32 23.70 5.90
N GLY A 208 8.63 22.90 5.07
CA GLY A 208 9.03 22.72 3.69
C GLY A 208 8.03 21.84 2.94
N THR A 209 8.37 21.53 1.69
CA THR A 209 7.59 20.60 0.87
C THR A 209 8.50 19.77 -0.01
N GLN A 210 8.15 18.52 -0.20
CA GLN A 210 8.72 17.70 -1.28
C GLN A 210 8.03 18.03 -2.61
N ILE A 211 8.75 17.77 -3.71
CA ILE A 211 8.32 18.12 -5.07
C ILE A 211 8.19 16.83 -5.89
N TYR A 212 7.28 15.97 -5.47
CA TYR A 212 7.10 14.67 -6.12
C TYR A 212 5.65 14.45 -6.56
N PRO A 213 5.43 14.18 -7.87
CA PRO A 213 4.10 13.93 -8.41
C PRO A 213 3.34 12.81 -7.70
N ALA A 214 4.00 11.69 -7.38
CA ALA A 214 3.36 10.57 -6.71
C ALA A 214 2.93 10.90 -5.27
N VAL A 215 3.76 11.61 -4.51
CA VAL A 215 3.46 12.01 -3.14
C VAL A 215 2.25 12.95 -3.09
N MET A 216 2.20 13.94 -4.00
CA MET A 216 1.03 14.82 -4.14
C MET A 216 -0.22 14.04 -4.58
N SER A 217 -0.06 13.05 -5.47
CA SER A 217 -1.15 12.20 -5.94
C SER A 217 -1.79 11.39 -4.82
N VAL A 218 -0.99 10.88 -3.88
CA VAL A 218 -1.52 10.21 -2.67
C VAL A 218 -2.45 11.15 -1.91
N GLY A 219 -2.05 12.40 -1.70
CA GLY A 219 -2.90 13.39 -1.04
C GLY A 219 -4.21 13.66 -1.77
N TYR A 220 -4.17 13.74 -3.11
CA TYR A 220 -5.36 13.91 -3.93
C TYR A 220 -6.31 12.71 -3.83
N ILE A 221 -5.78 11.49 -3.88
CA ILE A 221 -6.57 10.25 -3.84
C ILE A 221 -7.16 10.02 -2.43
N CYS A 222 -6.35 10.15 -1.38
CA CYS A 222 -6.79 9.99 0.01
C CYS A 222 -7.77 11.09 0.47
N GLY A 223 -7.72 12.24 -0.19
CA GLY A 223 -8.62 13.36 0.05
C GLY A 223 -8.20 14.28 1.20
N PRO A 224 -8.93 15.41 1.37
CA PRO A 224 -8.50 16.50 2.23
C PRO A 224 -8.46 16.14 3.73
N ARG A 225 -9.32 15.23 4.19
CA ARG A 225 -9.37 14.85 5.61
C ARG A 225 -8.12 14.09 6.03
N ILE A 226 -7.77 13.03 5.30
CA ILE A 226 -6.59 12.21 5.61
C ILE A 226 -5.33 13.04 5.48
N SER A 227 -5.19 13.81 4.39
CA SER A 227 -4.06 14.69 4.16
C SER A 227 -3.87 15.72 5.28
N SER A 228 -4.96 16.31 5.79
CA SER A 228 -4.89 17.27 6.90
C SER A 228 -4.46 16.63 8.22
N TYR A 229 -4.87 15.39 8.49
CA TYR A 229 -4.45 14.68 9.69
C TYR A 229 -2.96 14.32 9.65
N MET A 230 -2.46 13.87 8.49
CA MET A 230 -1.03 13.62 8.29
C MET A 230 -0.22 14.92 8.44
N PHE A 231 -0.67 16.00 7.82
CA PHE A 231 0.02 17.30 7.93
C PHE A 231 0.02 17.82 9.36
N ALA A 232 -1.08 17.68 10.11
CA ALA A 232 -1.14 18.06 11.52
C ALA A 232 -0.14 17.29 12.39
N GLY A 233 0.04 15.99 12.14
CA GLY A 233 1.09 15.19 12.76
C GLY A 233 2.49 15.71 12.46
N GLY A 234 2.77 16.05 11.19
CA GLY A 234 4.03 16.68 10.77
C GLY A 234 4.29 18.02 11.43
N VAL A 235 3.27 18.89 11.53
CA VAL A 235 3.35 20.17 12.26
C VAL A 235 3.67 19.94 13.73
N LEU A 236 2.99 19.02 14.39
CA LEU A 236 3.26 18.68 15.80
C LEU A 236 4.73 18.26 15.99
N SER A 237 5.25 17.36 15.17
CA SER A 237 6.63 16.88 15.33
C SER A 237 7.67 17.94 14.98
N TRP A 238 7.56 18.60 13.82
CA TRP A 238 8.60 19.46 13.28
C TRP A 238 8.54 20.92 13.74
N LEU A 239 7.37 21.42 14.15
CA LEU A 239 7.20 22.79 14.61
C LEU A 239 6.89 22.91 16.11
N VAL A 240 6.67 21.78 16.81
CA VAL A 240 6.43 21.82 18.26
C VAL A 240 7.44 20.93 18.99
N ILE A 241 7.48 19.63 18.74
CA ILE A 241 8.26 18.70 19.55
C ILE A 241 9.76 18.88 19.31
N ILE A 242 10.24 18.94 18.04
CA ILE A 242 11.66 19.18 17.75
C ILE A 242 12.15 20.50 18.36
N PRO A 243 11.48 21.64 18.16
CA PRO A 243 11.84 22.89 18.84
C PRO A 243 11.91 22.77 20.37
N LEU A 244 10.94 22.11 20.99
CA LEU A 244 10.95 21.91 22.45
C LEU A 244 12.18 21.10 22.90
N ILE A 245 12.50 20.03 22.19
CA ILE A 245 13.69 19.20 22.50
C ILE A 245 14.97 20.02 22.38
N VAL A 246 15.12 20.79 21.29
CA VAL A 246 16.34 21.57 21.03
C VAL A 246 16.49 22.73 22.00
N VAL A 247 15.41 23.50 22.23
CA VAL A 247 15.48 24.72 23.06
C VAL A 247 15.65 24.40 24.56
N PHE A 248 14.97 23.39 25.07
CA PHE A 248 14.98 23.07 26.51
C PHE A 248 15.92 21.93 26.90
N GLY A 249 16.41 21.14 25.92
CA GLY A 249 17.26 19.97 26.17
C GLY A 249 18.69 20.09 25.67
N ALA A 250 19.14 21.23 25.14
CA ALA A 250 20.40 21.40 24.41
C ALA A 250 21.61 20.66 25.00
N ASP A 251 21.88 20.84 26.27
CA ASP A 251 23.06 20.28 26.95
C ASP A 251 22.84 18.85 27.50
N ARG A 252 21.71 18.25 27.23
CA ARG A 252 21.37 16.92 27.76
C ARG A 252 21.67 15.82 26.75
N VAL A 253 22.20 14.71 27.26
CA VAL A 253 22.28 13.43 26.54
C VAL A 253 21.10 12.59 26.99
N LEU A 254 20.17 12.32 26.08
CA LEU A 254 18.97 11.52 26.35
C LEU A 254 19.02 10.21 25.55
N TYR A 255 18.77 9.08 26.21
CA TYR A 255 18.66 7.80 25.51
C TYR A 255 17.49 7.83 24.49
N PRO A 256 17.67 7.35 23.25
CA PRO A 256 18.79 6.55 22.73
C PRO A 256 19.98 7.34 22.16
N GLY A 257 19.95 8.68 22.19
CA GLY A 257 21.10 9.48 21.76
C GLY A 257 22.34 9.24 22.63
N THR A 258 23.50 9.25 22.02
CA THR A 258 24.81 9.09 22.67
C THR A 258 25.56 10.42 22.81
N GLU A 259 25.12 11.45 22.12
CA GLU A 259 25.64 12.82 22.12
C GLU A 259 24.62 13.79 22.71
N SER A 260 25.04 15.01 23.04
CA SER A 260 24.12 16.05 23.50
C SER A 260 23.16 16.45 22.36
N ILE A 261 21.96 16.90 22.72
CA ILE A 261 20.94 17.35 21.76
C ILE A 261 21.49 18.48 20.89
N ALA A 262 22.32 19.39 21.48
CA ALA A 262 22.96 20.47 20.73
C ALA A 262 23.96 19.96 19.69
N GLU A 263 24.75 18.92 20.02
CA GLU A 263 25.70 18.30 19.08
C GLU A 263 24.96 17.60 17.93
N ILE A 264 23.92 16.80 18.22
CA ILE A 264 23.08 16.15 17.20
C ILE A 264 22.45 17.20 16.28
N TYR A 265 21.93 18.31 16.85
CA TYR A 265 21.32 19.39 16.07
C TYR A 265 22.34 20.16 15.25
N ALA A 266 23.56 20.36 15.77
CA ALA A 266 24.64 21.03 15.03
C ALA A 266 25.14 20.20 13.85
N ALA A 267 25.17 18.86 13.98
CA ALA A 267 25.59 17.95 12.91
C ALA A 267 24.53 17.81 11.80
N ASP A 268 23.30 17.45 12.16
CA ASP A 268 22.27 17.03 11.20
C ASP A 268 20.97 17.88 11.27
N GLY A 269 20.97 18.96 12.04
CA GLY A 269 19.81 19.85 12.16
C GLY A 269 18.57 19.14 12.75
N ALA A 270 17.39 19.54 12.29
CA ALA A 270 16.12 18.96 12.72
C ALA A 270 15.99 17.47 12.33
N SER A 271 16.63 17.05 11.24
CA SER A 271 16.62 15.64 10.79
C SER A 271 17.35 14.71 11.76
N GLY A 272 18.45 15.17 12.38
CA GLY A 272 19.14 14.41 13.43
C GLY A 272 18.26 14.19 14.65
N ILE A 273 17.57 15.23 15.12
CA ILE A 273 16.61 15.12 16.23
C ILE A 273 15.42 14.21 15.87
N TRP A 274 14.91 14.33 14.65
CA TRP A 274 13.89 13.46 14.14
C TRP A 274 14.33 11.99 14.15
N GLY A 275 15.52 11.69 13.61
CA GLY A 275 16.06 10.34 13.54
C GLY A 275 16.30 9.71 14.92
N THR A 276 16.77 10.49 15.90
CA THR A 276 17.12 10.00 17.22
C THR A 276 15.93 9.89 18.18
N TYR A 277 14.96 10.81 18.11
CA TYR A 277 13.88 10.88 19.11
C TYR A 277 12.47 10.77 18.51
N ILE A 278 12.17 11.54 17.46
CA ILE A 278 10.80 11.65 16.95
C ILE A 278 10.32 10.34 16.34
N ARG A 279 11.20 9.57 15.71
CA ARG A 279 10.84 8.25 15.14
C ARG A 279 10.25 7.31 16.20
N TYR A 280 10.79 7.30 17.43
CA TYR A 280 10.26 6.48 18.52
C TYR A 280 8.92 7.01 19.05
N ILE A 281 8.77 8.34 19.11
CA ILE A 281 7.49 8.97 19.46
C ILE A 281 6.44 8.63 18.40
N GLY A 282 6.76 8.82 17.11
CA GLY A 282 5.89 8.49 16.00
C GLY A 282 5.51 7.02 15.96
N ALA A 283 6.49 6.12 16.18
CA ALA A 283 6.23 4.70 16.19
C ALA A 283 5.39 4.26 17.40
N GLY A 284 5.57 4.89 18.59
CA GLY A 284 4.68 4.70 19.74
C GLY A 284 3.25 5.14 19.44
N ALA A 285 3.08 6.28 18.76
CA ALA A 285 1.76 6.76 18.32
C ALA A 285 1.12 5.82 17.29
N LEU A 286 1.92 5.29 16.34
CA LEU A 286 1.47 4.30 15.35
C LEU A 286 1.02 3.00 16.04
N ALA A 287 1.79 2.50 17.00
CA ALA A 287 1.46 1.28 17.75
C ALA A 287 0.14 1.45 18.50
N ALA A 288 -0.01 2.54 19.24
CA ALA A 288 -1.26 2.86 19.94
C ALA A 288 -2.43 3.02 18.95
N GLY A 289 -2.24 3.75 17.86
CA GLY A 289 -3.24 3.94 16.82
C GLY A 289 -3.68 2.63 16.17
N GLY A 290 -2.74 1.72 15.92
CA GLY A 290 -3.03 0.38 15.41
C GLY A 290 -3.84 -0.46 16.40
N ILE A 291 -3.46 -0.46 17.68
CA ILE A 291 -4.18 -1.18 18.75
C ILE A 291 -5.59 -0.57 18.95
N ILE A 292 -5.72 0.74 18.99
CA ILE A 292 -7.01 1.42 19.10
C ILE A 292 -7.91 1.08 17.91
N SER A 293 -7.37 1.14 16.69
CA SER A 293 -8.08 0.76 15.47
C SER A 293 -8.55 -0.69 15.50
N LEU A 294 -7.68 -1.61 15.98
CA LEU A 294 -8.03 -3.01 16.17
C LEU A 294 -9.18 -3.18 17.17
N ILE A 295 -9.06 -2.58 18.37
CA ILE A 295 -10.10 -2.67 19.42
C ILE A 295 -11.44 -2.16 18.90
N LYS A 296 -11.48 -1.04 18.19
CA LYS A 296 -12.68 -0.50 17.56
C LYS A 296 -13.26 -1.42 16.49
N SER A 297 -12.42 -2.05 15.71
CA SER A 297 -12.84 -2.95 14.63
C SER A 297 -13.23 -4.34 15.14
N LEU A 298 -12.78 -4.75 16.33
CA LEU A 298 -12.96 -6.11 16.85
C LEU A 298 -14.42 -6.58 16.88
N PRO A 299 -15.41 -5.79 17.36
CA PRO A 299 -16.82 -6.21 17.32
C PRO A 299 -17.33 -6.46 15.90
N LEU A 300 -16.90 -5.60 14.94
CA LEU A 300 -17.24 -5.75 13.54
C LEU A 300 -16.54 -6.98 12.93
N ILE A 301 -15.27 -7.19 13.26
CA ILE A 301 -14.48 -8.35 12.84
C ILE A 301 -15.16 -9.65 13.26
N VAL A 302 -15.51 -9.80 14.55
CA VAL A 302 -16.17 -11.00 15.09
C VAL A 302 -17.55 -11.23 14.45
N LYS A 303 -18.36 -10.16 14.34
CA LYS A 303 -19.68 -10.21 13.70
C LYS A 303 -19.58 -10.60 12.22
N THR A 304 -18.59 -10.06 11.54
CA THR A 304 -18.31 -10.32 10.12
C THR A 304 -17.92 -11.77 9.89
N PHE A 305 -17.00 -12.30 10.68
CA PHE A 305 -16.56 -13.68 10.62
C PHE A 305 -17.72 -14.65 10.89
N ALA A 306 -18.48 -14.42 11.96
CA ALA A 306 -19.64 -15.23 12.30
C ALA A 306 -20.70 -15.21 11.18
N GLY A 307 -20.95 -14.05 10.57
CA GLY A 307 -21.86 -13.91 9.43
C GLY A 307 -21.40 -14.68 8.19
N ALA A 308 -20.11 -14.60 7.86
CA ALA A 308 -19.54 -15.34 6.73
C ALA A 308 -19.60 -16.85 6.96
N MET A 309 -19.28 -17.34 8.16
CA MET A 309 -19.37 -18.76 8.50
C MET A 309 -20.81 -19.28 8.41
N LYS A 310 -21.78 -18.51 8.91
CA LYS A 310 -23.21 -18.86 8.80
C LYS A 310 -23.67 -18.91 7.33
N SER A 311 -23.21 -17.99 6.51
CA SER A 311 -23.53 -17.94 5.08
C SER A 311 -22.90 -19.12 4.31
N MET A 312 -21.66 -19.52 4.63
CA MET A 312 -21.00 -20.68 4.06
C MET A 312 -21.72 -21.99 4.39
N ALA A 313 -22.13 -22.19 5.64
CA ALA A 313 -22.80 -23.41 6.08
C ALA A 313 -24.11 -23.66 5.31
N GLY A 314 -24.80 -22.64 4.81
CA GLY A 314 -26.01 -22.72 4.00
C GLY A 314 -25.78 -22.81 2.48
N SER A 315 -24.54 -22.89 2.00
CA SER A 315 -24.21 -22.79 0.59
C SER A 315 -23.87 -24.16 -0.03
N LYS A 316 -24.85 -24.79 -0.67
CA LYS A 316 -24.60 -25.88 -1.64
C LYS A 316 -24.64 -25.23 -3.03
N ASN A 317 -23.50 -25.09 -3.67
CA ASN A 317 -23.40 -24.57 -5.05
C ASN A 317 -23.61 -25.75 -6.01
N THR A 318 -24.81 -25.88 -6.59
CA THR A 318 -25.18 -26.92 -7.54
C THR A 318 -25.34 -26.38 -8.97
N SER A 319 -25.02 -25.10 -9.20
CA SER A 319 -25.17 -24.48 -10.51
C SER A 319 -24.08 -24.94 -11.48
N THR A 320 -24.49 -25.34 -12.69
CA THR A 320 -23.60 -25.71 -13.80
C THR A 320 -23.24 -24.51 -14.67
N GLU A 321 -23.79 -23.34 -14.39
CA GLU A 321 -23.57 -22.12 -15.18
C GLU A 321 -22.10 -21.64 -15.09
N ARG A 322 -21.58 -21.13 -16.21
CA ARG A 322 -20.22 -20.61 -16.33
C ARG A 322 -19.89 -19.56 -15.27
N THR A 323 -20.79 -18.64 -15.01
CA THR A 323 -20.65 -17.55 -14.03
C THR A 323 -20.72 -17.98 -12.57
N ALA A 324 -21.02 -19.24 -12.29
CA ALA A 324 -21.07 -19.84 -10.96
C ALA A 324 -19.93 -20.85 -10.71
N GLN A 325 -19.08 -21.11 -11.72
CA GLN A 325 -18.01 -22.10 -11.61
C GLN A 325 -16.79 -21.54 -10.89
N ASP A 326 -16.57 -21.99 -9.66
CA ASP A 326 -15.35 -21.77 -8.89
C ASP A 326 -14.33 -22.89 -9.10
N LEU A 327 -13.09 -22.72 -8.59
CA LEU A 327 -12.14 -23.81 -8.43
C LEU A 327 -12.75 -24.93 -7.60
N LYS A 328 -12.47 -26.18 -7.97
CA LYS A 328 -12.99 -27.35 -7.24
C LYS A 328 -12.49 -27.31 -5.80
N MET A 329 -13.40 -27.42 -4.83
CA MET A 329 -13.08 -27.33 -3.39
C MET A 329 -11.99 -28.35 -2.96
N LYS A 330 -11.96 -29.53 -3.57
CA LYS A 330 -10.89 -30.51 -3.32
C LYS A 330 -9.51 -29.99 -3.69
N VAL A 331 -9.41 -29.24 -4.80
CA VAL A 331 -8.16 -28.60 -5.24
C VAL A 331 -7.76 -27.47 -4.28
N VAL A 332 -8.72 -26.68 -3.85
CA VAL A 332 -8.49 -25.58 -2.90
C VAL A 332 -7.97 -26.11 -1.56
N ILE A 333 -8.62 -27.12 -0.99
CA ILE A 333 -8.17 -27.74 0.27
C ILE A 333 -6.78 -28.35 0.11
N LEU A 334 -6.54 -29.10 -0.98
CA LEU A 334 -5.23 -29.69 -1.24
C LEU A 334 -4.15 -28.61 -1.36
N ALA A 335 -4.44 -27.51 -2.07
CA ALA A 335 -3.51 -26.39 -2.20
C ALA A 335 -3.20 -25.76 -0.83
N ILE A 336 -4.19 -25.49 0.00
CA ILE A 336 -3.99 -24.95 1.35
C ILE A 336 -3.10 -25.88 2.19
N VAL A 337 -3.37 -27.19 2.17
CA VAL A 337 -2.55 -28.17 2.90
C VAL A 337 -1.11 -28.19 2.40
N VAL A 338 -0.91 -28.24 1.08
CA VAL A 338 0.43 -28.24 0.47
C VAL A 338 1.17 -26.96 0.80
N LEU A 339 0.55 -25.78 0.65
CA LEU A 339 1.17 -24.49 0.96
C LEU A 339 1.54 -24.38 2.45
N THR A 340 0.66 -24.86 3.35
CA THR A 340 0.94 -24.88 4.78
C THR A 340 2.14 -25.78 5.11
N LEU A 341 2.20 -26.96 4.47
CA LEU A 341 3.36 -27.85 4.62
C LEU A 341 4.64 -27.23 4.08
N LEU A 342 4.58 -26.48 2.97
CA LEU A 342 5.73 -25.76 2.43
C LEU A 342 6.19 -24.66 3.38
N VAL A 343 5.29 -23.89 3.99
CA VAL A 343 5.64 -22.89 5.02
C VAL A 343 6.41 -23.52 6.18
N TRP A 344 6.03 -24.73 6.60
CA TRP A 344 6.68 -25.42 7.71
C TRP A 344 7.98 -26.11 7.31
N LEU A 345 8.01 -26.78 6.14
CA LEU A 345 9.11 -27.67 5.76
C LEU A 345 10.25 -26.98 5.02
N VAL A 346 10.03 -25.80 4.44
CA VAL A 346 11.06 -25.07 3.70
C VAL A 346 12.03 -24.39 4.67
N PRO A 347 13.31 -24.79 4.73
CA PRO A 347 14.26 -24.28 5.71
C PRO A 347 14.54 -22.78 5.60
N ALA A 348 14.27 -22.18 4.43
CA ALA A 348 14.44 -20.75 4.20
C ALA A 348 13.35 -19.90 4.89
N ILE A 349 12.31 -20.50 5.47
CA ILE A 349 11.25 -19.79 6.17
C ILE A 349 11.31 -20.20 7.64
N PRO A 350 11.62 -19.27 8.57
CA PRO A 350 11.81 -19.59 9.98
C PRO A 350 10.48 -19.79 10.71
N VAL A 351 9.64 -20.73 10.25
CA VAL A 351 8.31 -20.99 10.81
C VAL A 351 8.20 -22.42 11.31
N SER A 352 7.89 -22.59 12.58
CA SER A 352 7.64 -23.88 13.21
C SER A 352 6.26 -24.45 12.82
N LEU A 353 6.00 -25.72 13.16
CA LEU A 353 4.66 -26.32 12.98
C LEU A 353 3.55 -25.51 13.68
N LEU A 354 3.85 -25.00 14.88
CA LEU A 354 2.94 -24.13 15.62
C LEU A 354 2.69 -22.83 14.86
N GLY A 355 3.75 -22.23 14.30
CA GLY A 355 3.64 -21.03 13.46
C GLY A 355 2.81 -21.28 12.21
N ALA A 356 2.97 -22.43 11.54
CA ALA A 356 2.15 -22.82 10.40
C ALA A 356 0.67 -22.99 10.77
N ALA A 357 0.37 -23.56 11.94
CA ALA A 357 -0.99 -23.64 12.47
C ALA A 357 -1.60 -22.25 12.73
N ILE A 358 -0.83 -21.34 13.31
CA ILE A 358 -1.23 -19.93 13.52
C ILE A 358 -1.56 -19.28 12.17
N ILE A 359 -0.73 -19.48 11.14
CA ILE A 359 -0.95 -18.94 9.80
C ILE A 359 -2.27 -19.43 9.21
N VAL A 360 -2.59 -20.70 9.31
CA VAL A 360 -3.86 -21.24 8.77
C VAL A 360 -5.07 -20.65 9.50
N VAL A 361 -5.03 -20.65 10.83
CA VAL A 361 -6.18 -20.20 11.65
C VAL A 361 -6.40 -18.70 11.50
N PHE A 362 -5.37 -17.89 11.75
CA PHE A 362 -5.47 -16.43 11.66
C PHE A 362 -5.50 -15.93 10.21
N GLY A 363 -4.81 -16.62 9.31
CA GLY A 363 -4.86 -16.31 7.88
C GLY A 363 -6.28 -16.44 7.33
N PHE A 364 -6.97 -17.56 7.57
CA PHE A 364 -8.36 -17.73 7.16
C PHE A 364 -9.31 -16.75 7.86
N PHE A 365 -9.11 -16.52 9.16
CA PHE A 365 -9.88 -15.55 9.91
C PHE A 365 -9.74 -14.14 9.32
N PHE A 366 -8.52 -13.66 9.12
CA PHE A 366 -8.30 -12.32 8.58
C PHE A 366 -8.58 -12.20 7.08
N ALA A 367 -8.42 -13.27 6.29
CA ALA A 367 -8.90 -13.30 4.91
C ALA A 367 -10.42 -13.05 4.84
N THR A 368 -11.19 -13.71 5.73
CA THR A 368 -12.64 -13.53 5.80
C THR A 368 -13.02 -12.11 6.20
N VAL A 369 -12.35 -11.58 7.22
CA VAL A 369 -12.58 -10.21 7.71
C VAL A 369 -12.22 -9.19 6.66
N SER A 370 -11.02 -9.28 6.08
CA SER A 370 -10.52 -8.39 5.04
C SER A 370 -11.47 -8.35 3.85
N SER A 371 -11.81 -9.51 3.29
CA SER A 371 -12.70 -9.60 2.12
C SER A 371 -14.06 -8.95 2.35
N ARG A 372 -14.62 -9.07 3.55
CA ARG A 372 -15.90 -8.43 3.88
C ARG A 372 -15.75 -6.94 4.18
N MET A 373 -14.70 -6.53 4.88
CA MET A 373 -14.41 -5.12 5.15
C MET A 373 -14.20 -4.34 3.86
N VAL A 374 -13.41 -4.90 2.95
CA VAL A 374 -13.20 -4.36 1.60
C VAL A 374 -14.52 -4.22 0.85
N GLY A 375 -15.43 -5.16 1.01
CA GLY A 375 -16.79 -5.08 0.45
C GLY A 375 -17.62 -3.91 0.97
N LEU A 376 -17.32 -3.39 2.16
CA LEU A 376 -18.01 -2.24 2.76
C LEU A 376 -17.30 -0.91 2.48
N VAL A 377 -15.96 -0.89 2.60
CA VAL A 377 -15.18 0.38 2.65
C VAL A 377 -14.16 0.54 1.53
N GLY A 378 -13.94 -0.47 0.70
CA GLY A 378 -12.92 -0.50 -0.35
C GLY A 378 -11.56 -1.01 0.13
N SER A 379 -10.68 -1.40 -0.81
CA SER A 379 -9.33 -1.91 -0.53
C SER A 379 -8.44 -0.86 0.11
N SER A 380 -8.53 0.39 -0.34
CA SER A 380 -7.74 1.52 0.17
C SER A 380 -7.99 1.84 1.64
N ASN A 381 -9.14 1.45 2.19
CA ASN A 381 -9.52 1.65 3.59
C ASN A 381 -9.49 0.35 4.42
N ASN A 382 -8.97 -0.72 3.87
CA ASN A 382 -8.86 -2.01 4.55
C ASN A 382 -7.83 -1.92 5.70
N PRO A 383 -8.20 -2.28 6.94
CA PRO A 383 -7.30 -2.15 8.10
C PRO A 383 -6.24 -3.28 8.16
N VAL A 384 -5.54 -3.53 7.05
CA VAL A 384 -4.52 -4.60 6.95
C VAL A 384 -3.42 -4.43 8.00
N SER A 385 -2.95 -3.19 8.23
CA SER A 385 -1.95 -2.91 9.26
C SER A 385 -2.44 -3.26 10.68
N GLY A 386 -3.71 -2.97 11.00
CA GLY A 386 -4.31 -3.35 12.28
C GLY A 386 -4.39 -4.87 12.48
N MET A 387 -4.76 -5.60 11.41
CA MET A 387 -4.78 -7.07 11.42
C MET A 387 -3.36 -7.66 11.56
N ALA A 388 -2.37 -7.05 10.91
CA ALA A 388 -0.96 -7.45 11.04
C ALA A 388 -0.43 -7.21 12.47
N ILE A 389 -0.74 -6.06 13.09
CA ILE A 389 -0.37 -5.75 14.48
C ILE A 389 -0.98 -6.79 15.44
N ALA A 390 -2.27 -7.10 15.29
CA ALA A 390 -2.93 -8.11 16.12
C ALA A 390 -2.25 -9.47 15.99
N THR A 391 -1.98 -9.89 14.75
CA THR A 391 -1.29 -11.15 14.48
C THR A 391 0.09 -11.17 15.12
N LEU A 392 0.89 -10.12 14.93
CA LEU A 392 2.25 -10.05 15.45
C LEU A 392 2.26 -10.07 16.97
N LEU A 393 1.40 -9.32 17.64
CA LEU A 393 1.29 -9.35 19.11
C LEU A 393 0.98 -10.75 19.62
N ILE A 394 -0.02 -11.41 19.03
CA ILE A 394 -0.45 -12.75 19.46
C ILE A 394 0.62 -13.78 19.12
N ALA A 395 1.14 -13.79 17.90
CA ALA A 395 2.15 -14.74 17.46
C ALA A 395 3.46 -14.60 18.27
N THR A 396 3.93 -13.36 18.47
CA THR A 396 5.13 -13.07 19.24
C THR A 396 4.98 -13.52 20.69
N LEU A 397 3.81 -13.27 21.30
CA LEU A 397 3.54 -13.71 22.68
C LEU A 397 3.52 -15.25 22.76
N ILE A 398 2.85 -15.94 21.84
CA ILE A 398 2.82 -17.41 21.80
C ILE A 398 4.23 -17.97 21.61
N LEU A 399 5.02 -17.42 20.69
CA LEU A 399 6.40 -17.85 20.45
C LEU A 399 7.26 -17.67 21.69
N LYS A 400 7.17 -16.52 22.36
CA LYS A 400 7.88 -16.25 23.61
C LYS A 400 7.50 -17.24 24.72
N LEU A 401 6.21 -17.52 24.90
CA LEU A 401 5.71 -18.47 25.89
C LEU A 401 6.13 -19.93 25.60
N THR A 402 6.36 -20.26 24.34
CA THR A 402 6.83 -21.59 23.91
C THR A 402 8.36 -21.71 23.86
N GLY A 403 9.09 -20.67 24.28
CA GLY A 403 10.54 -20.67 24.41
C GLY A 403 11.29 -20.24 23.15
N ALA A 404 10.62 -19.84 22.08
CA ALA A 404 11.26 -19.23 20.92
C ALA A 404 11.57 -17.74 21.23
N THR A 405 12.81 -17.47 21.64
CA THR A 405 13.29 -16.14 22.06
C THR A 405 14.47 -15.69 21.21
N GLY A 406 14.91 -14.45 21.42
CA GLY A 406 16.03 -13.88 20.66
C GLY A 406 15.70 -13.64 19.18
N VAL A 407 16.75 -13.53 18.37
CA VAL A 407 16.65 -13.18 16.94
C VAL A 407 15.84 -14.22 16.15
N GLU A 408 16.02 -15.50 16.43
CA GLU A 408 15.28 -16.58 15.76
C GLU A 408 13.77 -16.47 16.03
N GLY A 409 13.37 -16.20 17.27
CA GLY A 409 11.97 -15.95 17.63
C GLY A 409 11.41 -14.69 16.95
N MET A 410 12.21 -13.63 16.83
CA MET A 410 11.82 -12.40 16.13
C MET A 410 11.64 -12.65 14.63
N CYS A 411 12.55 -13.37 13.98
CA CYS A 411 12.44 -13.75 12.56
C CYS A 411 11.20 -14.63 12.32
N SER A 412 10.94 -15.59 13.21
CA SER A 412 9.74 -16.43 13.13
C SER A 412 8.46 -15.61 13.28
N ALA A 413 8.40 -14.68 14.22
CA ALA A 413 7.26 -13.80 14.43
C ALA A 413 6.97 -12.94 13.19
N ILE A 414 8.00 -12.30 12.61
CA ILE A 414 7.81 -11.45 11.43
C ILE A 414 7.44 -12.28 10.19
N ALA A 415 7.96 -13.49 10.03
CA ALA A 415 7.58 -14.37 8.92
C ALA A 415 6.10 -14.77 9.01
N ILE A 416 5.62 -15.17 10.20
CA ILE A 416 4.20 -15.47 10.46
C ILE A 416 3.34 -14.24 10.19
N GLY A 417 3.71 -13.09 10.74
CA GLY A 417 2.99 -11.82 10.56
C GLY A 417 2.96 -11.37 9.10
N SER A 418 4.06 -11.56 8.37
CA SER A 418 4.16 -11.21 6.94
C SER A 418 3.22 -12.07 6.09
N ILE A 419 3.24 -13.38 6.29
CA ILE A 419 2.34 -14.30 5.56
C ILE A 419 0.89 -13.90 5.81
N ILE A 420 0.47 -13.66 7.06
CA ILE A 420 -0.92 -13.31 7.38
C ILE A 420 -1.29 -11.92 6.86
N CYS A 421 -0.37 -10.95 6.91
CA CYS A 421 -0.57 -9.63 6.34
C CYS A 421 -0.83 -9.70 4.83
N ILE A 422 -0.01 -10.46 4.11
CA ILE A 422 -0.15 -10.70 2.67
C ILE A 422 -1.44 -11.45 2.36
N VAL A 423 -1.76 -12.50 3.12
CA VAL A 423 -3.05 -13.21 3.02
C VAL A 423 -4.22 -12.25 3.10
N SER A 424 -4.21 -11.34 4.08
CA SER A 424 -5.30 -10.39 4.30
C SER A 424 -5.42 -9.38 3.16
N ALA A 425 -4.29 -8.88 2.65
CA ALA A 425 -4.27 -7.93 1.54
C ALA A 425 -4.79 -8.58 0.25
N ILE A 426 -4.24 -9.75 -0.11
CA ILE A 426 -4.63 -10.49 -1.32
C ILE A 426 -6.08 -10.98 -1.26
N ALA A 427 -6.55 -11.50 -0.13
CA ALA A 427 -7.95 -11.94 -0.02
C ALA A 427 -8.93 -10.77 -0.18
N GLY A 428 -8.58 -9.60 0.37
CA GLY A 428 -9.35 -8.36 0.19
C GLY A 428 -9.46 -7.96 -1.28
N ASP A 429 -8.34 -7.88 -1.96
CA ASP A 429 -8.27 -7.49 -3.38
C ASP A 429 -8.96 -8.51 -4.29
N THR A 430 -8.64 -9.80 -4.14
CA THR A 430 -9.33 -10.89 -4.86
C THR A 430 -10.85 -10.78 -4.72
N SER A 431 -11.36 -10.32 -3.57
CA SER A 431 -12.80 -10.13 -3.38
C SER A 431 -13.37 -8.98 -4.23
N GLN A 432 -12.62 -7.88 -4.41
CA GLN A 432 -12.98 -6.78 -5.31
C GLN A 432 -13.00 -7.25 -6.77
N ASP A 433 -11.98 -7.97 -7.17
CA ASP A 433 -11.83 -8.46 -8.54
C ASP A 433 -12.90 -9.46 -8.92
N LEU A 434 -13.23 -10.38 -8.02
CA LEU A 434 -14.32 -11.32 -8.19
C LEU A 434 -15.69 -10.61 -8.24
N LYS A 435 -15.84 -9.46 -7.55
CA LYS A 435 -17.04 -8.61 -7.68
C LYS A 435 -17.11 -7.94 -9.05
N THR A 436 -16.00 -7.39 -9.53
CA THR A 436 -15.90 -6.85 -10.90
C THR A 436 -16.35 -7.89 -11.92
N GLY A 437 -15.77 -9.09 -11.83
CA GLY A 437 -16.13 -10.20 -12.71
C GLY A 437 -17.57 -10.66 -12.57
N TYR A 438 -18.13 -10.67 -11.36
CA TYR A 438 -19.52 -11.00 -11.11
C TYR A 438 -20.47 -10.02 -11.84
N LEU A 439 -20.16 -8.71 -11.79
CA LEU A 439 -20.95 -7.69 -12.48
C LEU A 439 -20.84 -7.79 -14.01
N LEU A 440 -19.66 -8.09 -14.52
CA LEU A 440 -19.40 -8.24 -15.96
C LEU A 440 -19.84 -9.59 -16.52
N GLY A 441 -19.99 -10.62 -15.67
CA GLY A 441 -20.30 -11.97 -16.10
C GLY A 441 -19.07 -12.78 -16.49
N ALA A 442 -17.93 -12.55 -15.85
CA ALA A 442 -16.72 -13.36 -16.00
C ALA A 442 -16.88 -14.76 -15.35
N THR A 443 -15.99 -15.67 -15.72
CA THR A 443 -15.91 -17.01 -15.12
C THR A 443 -15.05 -16.95 -13.86
N PRO A 444 -15.61 -17.13 -12.64
CA PRO A 444 -14.84 -16.98 -11.40
C PRO A 444 -13.60 -17.86 -11.33
N LYS A 445 -13.70 -19.11 -11.77
CA LYS A 445 -12.56 -20.03 -11.85
C LYS A 445 -11.40 -19.45 -12.67
N LYS A 446 -11.67 -18.72 -13.76
CA LYS A 446 -10.65 -18.12 -14.60
C LYS A 446 -10.00 -16.92 -13.93
N GLN A 447 -10.77 -16.11 -13.21
CA GLN A 447 -10.23 -15.02 -12.40
C GLN A 447 -9.37 -15.57 -11.25
N GLN A 448 -9.84 -16.59 -10.53
CA GLN A 448 -9.05 -17.24 -9.47
C GLN A 448 -7.71 -17.80 -9.97
N ILE A 449 -7.67 -18.35 -11.21
CA ILE A 449 -6.41 -18.72 -11.87
C ILE A 449 -5.58 -17.50 -12.20
N GLY A 450 -6.21 -16.43 -12.69
CA GLY A 450 -5.55 -15.15 -12.95
C GLY A 450 -4.87 -14.57 -11.71
N GLU A 451 -5.55 -14.58 -10.57
CA GLU A 451 -4.99 -14.17 -9.28
C GLU A 451 -3.74 -14.97 -8.91
N VAL A 452 -3.79 -16.31 -9.07
CA VAL A 452 -2.62 -17.17 -8.83
C VAL A 452 -1.44 -16.77 -9.73
N VAL A 453 -1.70 -16.50 -11.02
CA VAL A 453 -0.66 -16.04 -11.97
C VAL A 453 -0.10 -14.68 -11.55
N GLY A 454 -0.97 -13.74 -11.18
CA GLY A 454 -0.59 -12.41 -10.70
C GLY A 454 0.28 -12.47 -9.43
N VAL A 455 -0.14 -13.26 -8.46
CA VAL A 455 0.61 -13.49 -7.21
C VAL A 455 2.00 -14.08 -7.48
N ILE A 456 2.11 -15.08 -8.36
CA ILE A 456 3.42 -15.66 -8.70
C ILE A 456 4.33 -14.59 -9.31
N ALA A 457 3.86 -13.85 -10.30
CA ALA A 457 4.63 -12.79 -10.94
C ALA A 457 5.04 -11.69 -9.94
N ALA A 458 4.10 -11.25 -9.10
CA ALA A 458 4.34 -10.24 -8.08
C ALA A 458 5.34 -10.68 -7.02
N ALA A 459 5.29 -11.92 -6.55
CA ALA A 459 6.18 -12.42 -5.50
C ALA A 459 7.65 -12.33 -5.93
N PHE A 460 7.95 -12.73 -7.16
CA PHE A 460 9.30 -12.58 -7.72
C PHE A 460 9.70 -11.11 -7.87
N ALA A 461 8.78 -10.27 -8.34
CA ALA A 461 9.03 -8.85 -8.50
C ALA A 461 9.27 -8.14 -7.15
N ILE A 462 8.46 -8.43 -6.14
CA ILE A 462 8.54 -7.80 -4.81
C ILE A 462 9.82 -8.22 -4.09
N GLY A 463 10.19 -9.51 -4.12
CA GLY A 463 11.46 -9.97 -3.54
C GLY A 463 12.66 -9.21 -4.12
N GLY A 464 12.73 -9.10 -5.45
CA GLY A 464 13.77 -8.31 -6.13
C GLY A 464 13.70 -6.82 -5.83
N THR A 465 12.49 -6.24 -5.80
CA THR A 465 12.27 -4.81 -5.53
C THR A 465 12.70 -4.43 -4.11
N LEU A 466 12.29 -5.18 -3.08
CA LEU A 466 12.67 -4.90 -1.68
C LEU A 466 14.20 -4.96 -1.52
N TYR A 467 14.83 -5.98 -2.11
CA TYR A 467 16.27 -6.13 -2.04
C TYR A 467 17.02 -5.00 -2.74
N LEU A 468 16.53 -4.59 -3.92
CA LEU A 468 17.07 -3.47 -4.68
C LEU A 468 16.95 -2.15 -3.93
N LEU A 469 15.75 -1.84 -3.39
CA LEU A 469 15.48 -0.60 -2.69
C LEU A 469 16.29 -0.45 -1.39
N ASP A 470 16.44 -1.56 -0.64
CA ASP A 470 17.29 -1.56 0.53
C ASP A 470 18.77 -1.35 0.17
N SER A 471 19.24 -2.01 -0.90
CA SER A 471 20.62 -1.87 -1.36
C SER A 471 20.94 -0.47 -1.90
N ALA A 472 19.94 0.24 -2.46
CA ALA A 472 20.10 1.58 -3.00
C ALA A 472 20.10 2.68 -1.92
N TRP A 473 19.17 2.61 -0.97
CA TRP A 473 18.91 3.70 -0.01
C TRP A 473 18.81 3.27 1.44
N GLY A 474 18.60 1.99 1.71
CA GLY A 474 18.33 1.44 3.05
C GLY A 474 16.94 1.78 3.56
N PHE A 475 16.30 0.82 4.23
CA PHE A 475 15.01 1.09 4.88
C PHE A 475 15.21 1.89 6.16
N GLY A 476 14.25 2.72 6.50
CA GLY A 476 14.32 3.63 7.63
C GLY A 476 15.11 4.91 7.34
N SER A 477 15.62 5.11 6.12
CA SER A 477 16.24 6.36 5.67
C SER A 477 15.20 7.45 5.39
N GLU A 478 15.66 8.69 5.14
CA GLU A 478 14.76 9.77 4.71
C GLU A 478 14.07 9.47 3.38
N GLN A 479 14.75 8.74 2.47
CA GLN A 479 14.22 8.34 1.18
C GLN A 479 13.17 7.23 1.30
N LEU A 480 13.40 6.28 2.20
CA LEU A 480 12.55 5.11 2.42
C LEU A 480 12.27 4.90 3.91
N GLY A 481 11.38 5.71 4.46
CA GLY A 481 11.07 5.73 5.90
C GLY A 481 10.55 4.40 6.46
N ALA A 482 9.88 3.58 5.65
CA ALA A 482 9.29 2.30 6.01
C ALA A 482 8.52 2.32 7.36
N PRO A 483 7.56 3.26 7.57
CA PRO A 483 6.98 3.51 8.89
C PRO A 483 6.25 2.29 9.46
N GLN A 484 5.54 1.54 8.63
CA GLN A 484 4.79 0.36 9.08
C GLN A 484 5.73 -0.77 9.50
N ALA A 485 6.78 -1.04 8.72
CA ALA A 485 7.76 -2.08 9.06
C ALA A 485 8.56 -1.73 10.33
N THR A 486 8.91 -0.46 10.52
CA THR A 486 9.53 0.03 11.76
C THR A 486 8.60 -0.19 12.97
N LEU A 487 7.30 0.07 12.80
CA LEU A 487 6.30 -0.23 13.82
C LEU A 487 6.26 -1.73 14.15
N MET A 488 6.20 -2.60 13.13
CA MET A 488 6.14 -4.06 13.34
C MET A 488 7.40 -4.57 14.03
N LYS A 489 8.58 -4.07 13.63
CA LYS A 489 9.86 -4.32 14.31
C LYS A 489 9.79 -3.98 15.80
N MET A 490 9.34 -2.76 16.12
CA MET A 490 9.24 -2.29 17.50
C MET A 490 8.27 -3.12 18.35
N ILE A 491 7.15 -3.55 17.80
CA ILE A 491 6.19 -4.42 18.50
C ILE A 491 6.86 -5.74 18.90
N ILE A 492 7.58 -6.37 17.97
CA ILE A 492 8.25 -7.65 18.22
C ILE A 492 9.37 -7.47 19.26
N GLU A 493 10.23 -6.47 19.11
CA GLU A 493 11.30 -6.16 20.07
C GLU A 493 10.74 -5.83 21.45
N GLY A 494 9.68 -5.04 21.52
CA GLY A 494 9.02 -4.70 22.78
C GLY A 494 8.51 -5.92 23.54
N VAL A 495 7.94 -6.89 22.82
CA VAL A 495 7.46 -8.14 23.42
C VAL A 495 8.62 -9.09 23.73
N MET A 496 9.60 -9.25 22.83
CA MET A 496 10.68 -10.24 22.98
C MET A 496 11.79 -9.78 23.95
N GLU A 497 12.34 -8.59 23.74
CA GLU A 497 13.56 -8.11 24.43
C GLU A 497 13.27 -7.12 25.57
N GLY A 498 12.21 -6.32 25.45
CA GLY A 498 11.89 -5.29 26.44
C GLY A 498 12.75 -4.02 26.36
N ASN A 499 13.76 -3.97 25.51
CA ASN A 499 14.75 -2.88 25.39
C ASN A 499 14.33 -1.81 24.40
N LEU A 500 13.35 -1.00 24.75
CA LEU A 500 12.93 0.15 23.95
C LEU A 500 13.13 1.46 24.73
N PRO A 501 13.26 2.61 24.06
CA PRO A 501 13.21 3.91 24.71
C PRO A 501 11.76 4.21 25.14
N TRP A 502 11.30 3.48 26.16
CA TRP A 502 9.92 3.45 26.63
C TRP A 502 9.35 4.84 26.91
N ALA A 503 10.16 5.77 27.40
CA ALA A 503 9.72 7.14 27.67
C ALA A 503 9.23 7.81 26.37
N LEU A 504 9.98 7.70 25.26
CA LEU A 504 9.60 8.27 23.97
C LEU A 504 8.40 7.53 23.36
N VAL A 505 8.40 6.21 23.48
CA VAL A 505 7.27 5.37 23.01
C VAL A 505 5.99 5.76 23.75
N PHE A 506 6.02 5.89 25.08
CA PHE A 506 4.84 6.31 25.86
C PHE A 506 4.38 7.74 25.56
N ILE A 507 5.29 8.67 25.27
CA ILE A 507 4.91 10.01 24.80
C ILE A 507 4.06 9.85 23.53
N GLY A 508 4.49 9.04 22.57
CA GLY A 508 3.73 8.74 21.35
C GLY A 508 2.37 8.10 21.65
N VAL A 509 2.33 7.11 22.54
CA VAL A 509 1.08 6.45 22.97
C VAL A 509 0.09 7.47 23.55
N PHE A 510 0.55 8.35 24.46
CA PHE A 510 -0.34 9.34 25.06
C PHE A 510 -0.80 10.40 24.07
N ILE A 511 0.04 10.83 23.12
CA ILE A 511 -0.38 11.67 21.99
C ILE A 511 -1.51 10.98 21.22
N ALA A 512 -1.35 9.70 20.88
CA ALA A 512 -2.37 8.92 20.18
C ALA A 512 -3.69 8.86 20.96
N VAL A 513 -3.62 8.65 22.28
CA VAL A 513 -4.83 8.64 23.14
C VAL A 513 -5.53 9.99 23.14
N VAL A 514 -4.79 11.09 23.22
CA VAL A 514 -5.38 12.45 23.15
C VAL A 514 -6.06 12.68 21.80
N ILE A 515 -5.39 12.32 20.71
CA ILE A 515 -5.94 12.44 19.35
C ILE A 515 -7.22 11.60 19.17
N GLU A 516 -7.24 10.42 19.76
CA GLU A 516 -8.41 9.56 19.77
C GLU A 516 -9.60 10.18 20.53
N ILE A 517 -9.35 10.75 21.72
CA ILE A 517 -10.38 11.41 22.53
C ILE A 517 -10.99 12.61 21.79
N ILE A 518 -10.19 13.35 21.01
CA ILE A 518 -10.65 14.47 20.18
C ILE A 518 -11.47 13.97 18.97
N GLY A 519 -11.46 12.67 18.66
CA GLY A 519 -12.21 12.08 17.55
C GLY A 519 -11.50 12.14 16.20
N ILE A 520 -10.18 12.34 16.19
CA ILE A 520 -9.35 12.31 14.98
C ILE A 520 -8.84 10.88 14.76
N PRO A 521 -8.89 10.34 13.52
CA PRO A 521 -8.29 9.06 13.20
C PRO A 521 -6.79 9.04 13.52
N VAL A 522 -6.39 8.17 14.46
CA VAL A 522 -5.04 8.17 15.01
C VAL A 522 -3.98 7.79 13.97
N LEU A 523 -4.24 6.75 13.15
CA LEU A 523 -3.22 6.22 12.23
C LEU A 523 -2.69 7.26 11.22
N PRO A 524 -3.52 8.01 10.48
CA PRO A 524 -3.01 9.04 9.58
C PRO A 524 -2.22 10.13 10.31
N PHE A 525 -2.68 10.53 11.49
CA PHE A 525 -1.98 11.51 12.32
C PHE A 525 -0.61 10.98 12.79
N ALA A 526 -0.56 9.76 13.28
CA ALA A 526 0.66 9.10 13.74
C ALA A 526 1.68 8.88 12.62
N ILE A 527 1.22 8.52 11.41
CA ILE A 527 2.06 8.49 10.21
C ILE A 527 2.66 9.87 9.96
N GLY A 528 1.87 10.93 10.10
CA GLY A 528 2.33 12.30 9.95
C GLY A 528 3.38 12.70 11.00
N VAL A 529 3.25 12.26 12.25
CA VAL A 529 4.27 12.47 13.29
C VAL A 529 5.58 11.74 12.94
N TYR A 530 5.48 10.52 12.41
CA TYR A 530 6.63 9.70 12.05
C TYR A 530 7.37 10.20 10.81
N LEU A 531 6.66 10.70 9.80
CA LEU A 531 7.24 11.15 8.54
C LEU A 531 7.71 12.62 8.61
N SER A 532 8.53 13.03 7.64
CA SER A 532 8.98 14.42 7.53
C SER A 532 7.81 15.37 7.23
N VAL A 533 7.90 16.61 7.73
CA VAL A 533 6.88 17.65 7.46
C VAL A 533 6.84 18.00 5.97
N GLN A 534 7.96 17.91 5.28
CA GLN A 534 8.08 18.20 3.85
C GLN A 534 7.25 17.24 3.01
N LEU A 535 7.29 15.95 3.34
CA LEU A 535 6.48 14.90 2.70
C LEU A 535 4.99 15.14 3.01
N ASN A 536 4.65 15.38 4.27
CA ASN A 536 3.28 15.64 4.70
C ASN A 536 2.70 16.89 4.05
N ALA A 537 3.50 17.95 3.84
CA ALA A 537 3.08 19.16 3.15
C ALA A 537 2.73 18.90 1.67
N CYS A 538 3.54 18.11 0.97
CA CYS A 538 3.25 17.71 -0.40
C CYS A 538 1.92 16.92 -0.49
N ILE A 539 1.69 15.97 0.43
CA ILE A 539 0.41 15.25 0.55
C ILE A 539 -0.74 16.23 0.80
N MET A 540 -0.56 17.20 1.69
CA MET A 540 -1.58 18.21 2.00
C MET A 540 -1.96 19.05 0.78
N VAL A 541 -0.99 19.44 -0.07
CA VAL A 541 -1.28 20.17 -1.32
C VAL A 541 -2.19 19.33 -2.23
N GLY A 542 -1.91 18.05 -2.40
CA GLY A 542 -2.80 17.14 -3.14
C GLY A 542 -4.22 17.10 -2.55
N GLY A 543 -4.33 17.00 -1.22
CA GLY A 543 -5.62 17.05 -0.51
C GLY A 543 -6.35 18.38 -0.69
N LEU A 544 -5.64 19.51 -0.74
CA LEU A 544 -6.22 20.83 -1.00
C LEU A 544 -6.76 20.95 -2.42
N ILE A 545 -6.06 20.44 -3.42
CA ILE A 545 -6.55 20.41 -4.81
C ILE A 545 -7.87 19.61 -4.85
N ARG A 546 -7.92 18.46 -4.19
CA ARG A 546 -9.15 17.66 -4.09
C ARG A 546 -10.27 18.43 -3.39
N LEU A 547 -9.98 19.14 -2.29
CA LEU A 547 -10.96 19.96 -1.56
C LEU A 547 -11.58 21.05 -2.45
N VAL A 548 -10.77 21.67 -3.32
CA VAL A 548 -11.26 22.66 -4.28
C VAL A 548 -12.28 22.02 -5.22
N PHE A 549 -12.00 20.81 -5.72
CA PHE A 549 -12.92 20.11 -6.62
C PHE A 549 -14.21 19.66 -5.91
N ASP A 550 -14.10 19.14 -4.70
CA ASP A 550 -15.24 18.72 -3.90
C ASP A 550 -16.19 19.90 -3.55
N LYS A 551 -15.64 21.14 -3.43
CA LYS A 551 -16.40 22.36 -3.12
C LYS A 551 -16.84 23.16 -4.35
N MET A 552 -16.51 22.74 -5.57
CA MET A 552 -16.96 23.44 -6.78
C MET A 552 -18.48 23.49 -6.89
N LYS A 553 -19.02 24.63 -7.32
CA LYS A 553 -20.46 24.79 -7.62
C LYS A 553 -20.77 24.24 -9.01
N ARG A 554 -20.86 22.92 -9.13
CA ARG A 554 -21.22 22.19 -10.36
C ARG A 554 -22.20 21.07 -10.04
N ALA A 555 -22.83 20.48 -11.07
CA ALA A 555 -23.69 19.31 -10.89
C ALA A 555 -22.88 18.13 -10.28
N GLU A 556 -23.51 17.32 -9.44
CA GLU A 556 -22.83 16.22 -8.74
C GLU A 556 -22.15 15.21 -9.67
N ASP A 557 -22.78 14.91 -10.80
CA ASP A 557 -22.21 13.99 -11.81
C ASP A 557 -20.97 14.58 -12.49
N GLU A 558 -20.99 15.91 -12.74
CA GLU A 558 -19.84 16.62 -13.29
C GLU A 558 -18.67 16.66 -12.29
N LYS A 559 -18.95 16.90 -11.01
CA LYS A 559 -17.93 16.83 -9.95
C LYS A 559 -17.31 15.45 -9.86
N LYS A 560 -18.13 14.41 -9.81
CA LYS A 560 -17.65 13.02 -9.77
C LYS A 560 -16.74 12.72 -10.96
N ALA A 561 -17.11 13.15 -12.15
CA ALA A 561 -16.32 12.96 -13.34
C ALA A 561 -14.97 13.72 -13.29
N ILE A 562 -14.94 14.98 -12.79
CA ILE A 562 -13.71 15.76 -12.58
C ILE A 562 -12.78 15.04 -11.59
N VAL A 563 -13.35 14.59 -10.48
CA VAL A 563 -12.61 13.88 -9.44
C VAL A 563 -12.02 12.57 -9.98
N ASN A 564 -12.80 11.78 -10.72
CA ASN A 564 -12.35 10.52 -11.30
C ASN A 564 -11.25 10.72 -12.36
N ASP A 565 -11.37 11.73 -13.23
CA ASP A 565 -10.30 12.06 -14.18
C ASP A 565 -9.01 12.44 -13.47
N GLY A 566 -9.10 13.18 -12.35
CA GLY A 566 -7.96 13.48 -11.50
C GLY A 566 -7.37 12.25 -10.82
N ILE A 567 -8.19 11.33 -10.31
CA ILE A 567 -7.73 10.06 -9.72
C ILE A 567 -6.97 9.23 -10.77
N LEU A 568 -7.48 9.13 -12.01
CA LEU A 568 -6.82 8.41 -13.09
C LEU A 568 -5.46 9.02 -13.45
N PHE A 569 -5.37 10.34 -13.55
CA PHE A 569 -4.12 11.04 -13.81
C PHE A 569 -3.12 10.84 -12.67
N CYS A 570 -3.57 11.00 -11.42
CA CYS A 570 -2.77 10.78 -10.20
C CYS A 570 -2.28 9.33 -10.09
N SER A 571 -3.12 8.34 -10.39
CA SER A 571 -2.73 6.92 -10.39
C SER A 571 -1.66 6.63 -11.46
N GLY A 572 -1.78 7.27 -12.64
CA GLY A 572 -0.71 7.25 -13.65
C GLY A 572 0.59 7.85 -13.11
N MET A 573 0.53 8.99 -12.44
CA MET A 573 1.71 9.63 -11.84
C MET A 573 2.40 8.74 -10.80
N ILE A 574 1.64 8.04 -9.96
CA ILE A 574 2.18 7.07 -8.99
C ILE A 574 2.94 5.95 -9.70
N ALA A 575 2.34 5.36 -10.74
CA ALA A 575 2.98 4.29 -11.50
C ALA A 575 4.26 4.78 -12.20
N GLY A 576 4.22 5.94 -12.85
CA GLY A 576 5.36 6.51 -13.57
C GLY A 576 6.53 6.87 -12.66
N GLU A 577 6.26 7.55 -11.54
CA GLU A 577 7.30 7.88 -10.55
C GLU A 577 7.87 6.62 -9.90
N GLY A 578 7.01 5.64 -9.56
CA GLY A 578 7.45 4.38 -8.98
C GLY A 578 8.38 3.60 -9.91
N LEU A 579 8.03 3.49 -11.20
CA LEU A 579 8.89 2.83 -12.20
C LEU A 579 10.25 3.49 -12.34
N VAL A 580 10.29 4.82 -12.44
CA VAL A 580 11.56 5.54 -12.52
C VAL A 580 12.31 5.46 -11.20
N GLY A 581 11.63 5.46 -10.05
CA GLY A 581 12.23 5.21 -8.74
C GLY A 581 12.98 3.86 -8.70
N ILE A 582 12.37 2.78 -9.18
CA ILE A 582 13.01 1.46 -9.29
C ILE A 582 14.20 1.50 -10.26
N LEU A 583 14.05 2.16 -11.41
CA LEU A 583 15.14 2.32 -12.38
C LEU A 583 16.33 3.09 -11.77
N LEU A 584 16.07 4.16 -11.04
CA LEU A 584 17.12 4.95 -10.36
C LEU A 584 17.77 4.16 -9.22
N ALA A 585 17.01 3.33 -8.50
CA ALA A 585 17.58 2.40 -7.52
C ALA A 585 18.56 1.42 -8.18
N LEU A 586 18.19 0.88 -9.34
CA LEU A 586 19.09 0.04 -10.14
C LEU A 586 20.36 0.81 -10.55
N PHE A 587 20.22 2.05 -11.01
CA PHE A 587 21.37 2.90 -11.38
C PHE A 587 22.26 3.19 -10.17
N ALA A 588 21.69 3.42 -8.99
CA ALA A 588 22.45 3.66 -7.76
C ALA A 588 23.31 2.44 -7.38
N VAL A 589 22.76 1.22 -7.47
CA VAL A 589 23.49 -0.01 -7.17
C VAL A 589 24.68 -0.22 -8.13
N PHE A 590 24.54 0.17 -9.40
CA PHE A 590 25.62 0.10 -10.39
C PHE A 590 26.51 1.34 -10.42
N GLY A 591 26.29 2.35 -9.57
CA GLY A 591 27.05 3.59 -9.52
C GLY A 591 26.83 4.53 -10.71
N LEU A 592 25.80 4.27 -11.53
CA LEU A 592 25.44 5.10 -12.68
C LEU A 592 24.78 6.42 -12.28
N ASP A 593 24.22 6.49 -11.07
CA ASP A 593 23.64 7.70 -10.48
C ASP A 593 24.63 8.87 -10.44
N LYS A 594 25.92 8.58 -10.15
CA LYS A 594 27.01 9.57 -10.18
C LYS A 594 27.33 10.10 -11.57
N VAL A 595 27.14 9.25 -12.59
CA VAL A 595 27.35 9.61 -14.00
C VAL A 595 26.22 10.51 -14.51
N LEU A 596 24.99 10.25 -14.07
CA LEU A 596 23.81 11.02 -14.45
C LEU A 596 23.71 12.36 -13.71
N ASP A 597 24.34 12.49 -12.54
CA ASP A 597 24.29 13.70 -11.73
C ASP A 597 24.91 14.91 -12.49
N LEU A 598 24.04 15.80 -12.96
CA LEU A 598 24.40 17.02 -13.64
C LEU A 598 24.60 18.20 -12.68
N SER A 599 24.15 18.11 -11.43
CA SER A 599 24.23 19.20 -10.46
C SER A 599 25.68 19.61 -10.21
N THR A 600 26.56 18.63 -10.02
CA THR A 600 27.99 18.81 -9.81
C THR A 600 28.71 19.23 -11.08
N LYS A 601 28.34 18.65 -12.24
CA LYS A 601 28.98 18.94 -13.55
C LYS A 601 28.68 20.34 -14.07
N LEU A 602 27.47 20.85 -13.85
CA LEU A 602 27.00 22.15 -14.30
C LEU A 602 27.20 23.25 -13.24
N GLY A 603 27.64 22.91 -12.03
CA GLY A 603 27.82 23.87 -10.94
C GLY A 603 26.52 24.58 -10.56
N ILE A 604 25.41 23.85 -10.52
CA ILE A 604 24.08 24.41 -10.27
C ILE A 604 24.04 25.02 -8.88
N SER A 605 23.72 26.32 -8.79
CA SER A 605 23.62 26.98 -7.49
C SER A 605 22.38 26.49 -6.71
N PRO A 606 22.44 26.41 -5.37
CA PRO A 606 21.30 26.03 -4.54
C PRO A 606 20.05 26.88 -4.78
N LEU A 607 20.25 28.18 -5.04
CA LEU A 607 19.16 29.12 -5.33
C LEU A 607 18.44 28.75 -6.63
N PHE A 608 19.19 28.45 -7.70
CA PHE A 608 18.63 28.04 -8.99
C PHE A 608 17.88 26.70 -8.84
N SER A 609 18.48 25.76 -8.12
CA SER A 609 17.88 24.45 -7.83
C SER A 609 16.55 24.59 -7.09
N ASN A 610 16.47 25.42 -6.07
CA ASN A 610 15.25 25.67 -5.29
C ASN A 610 14.16 26.39 -6.10
N ILE A 611 14.53 27.43 -6.89
CA ILE A 611 13.57 28.11 -7.77
C ILE A 611 13.04 27.15 -8.83
N GLY A 612 13.91 26.34 -9.44
CA GLY A 612 13.52 25.30 -10.39
C GLY A 612 12.54 24.30 -9.76
N GLY A 613 12.80 23.87 -8.54
CA GLY A 613 11.91 23.03 -7.77
C GLY A 613 10.52 23.64 -7.57
N LEU A 614 10.43 24.91 -7.15
CA LEU A 614 9.14 25.61 -7.01
C LEU A 614 8.38 25.72 -8.34
N VAL A 615 9.07 25.99 -9.43
CA VAL A 615 8.47 26.01 -10.77
C VAL A 615 7.91 24.63 -11.14
N LEU A 616 8.70 23.57 -10.92
CA LEU A 616 8.23 22.20 -11.16
C LEU A 616 7.02 21.85 -10.29
N PHE A 617 7.01 22.26 -9.02
CA PHE A 617 5.87 22.04 -8.14
C PHE A 617 4.59 22.72 -8.65
N ALA A 618 4.71 23.96 -9.10
CA ALA A 618 3.60 24.66 -9.74
C ALA A 618 3.11 23.94 -11.01
N ILE A 619 4.03 23.42 -11.83
CA ILE A 619 3.67 22.63 -13.03
C ILE A 619 2.93 21.34 -12.65
N ILE A 620 3.31 20.64 -11.57
CA ILE A 620 2.57 19.46 -11.08
C ILE A 620 1.13 19.86 -10.73
N ILE A 621 0.94 20.92 -9.94
CA ILE A 621 -0.39 21.41 -9.55
C ILE A 621 -1.22 21.75 -10.80
N LEU A 622 -0.65 22.52 -11.72
CA LEU A 622 -1.33 22.91 -12.97
C LEU A 622 -1.68 21.71 -13.86
N SER A 623 -0.83 20.67 -13.87
CA SER A 623 -1.11 19.45 -14.64
C SER A 623 -2.33 18.70 -14.10
N VAL A 624 -2.44 18.56 -12.77
CA VAL A 624 -3.63 17.93 -12.15
C VAL A 624 -4.89 18.74 -12.45
N LEU A 625 -4.83 20.07 -12.37
CA LEU A 625 -5.94 20.96 -12.74
C LEU A 625 -6.32 20.81 -14.21
N LYS A 626 -5.34 20.75 -15.10
CA LYS A 626 -5.56 20.60 -16.56
C LYS A 626 -6.27 19.29 -16.89
N PHE A 627 -5.76 18.18 -16.39
CA PHE A 627 -6.29 16.85 -16.72
C PHE A 627 -7.62 16.54 -16.02
N SER A 628 -7.94 17.22 -14.93
CA SER A 628 -9.21 17.07 -14.21
C SER A 628 -10.31 18.00 -14.76
N ILE A 629 -10.03 19.31 -14.90
CA ILE A 629 -11.07 20.33 -15.22
C ILE A 629 -11.12 20.66 -16.71
N TRP A 630 -9.93 20.85 -17.35
CA TRP A 630 -9.84 21.40 -18.71
C TRP A 630 -9.83 20.33 -19.80
N LYS A 631 -10.01 19.08 -19.44
CA LYS A 631 -10.19 18.01 -20.43
C LYS A 631 -11.45 18.30 -21.23
N LYS A 632 -11.32 18.47 -22.57
CA LYS A 632 -12.49 18.55 -23.46
C LYS A 632 -13.27 17.25 -23.36
N ARG A 633 -14.42 17.29 -22.72
CA ARG A 633 -15.38 16.18 -22.71
C ARG A 633 -16.10 16.22 -24.03
N SER A 634 -15.91 15.21 -24.89
CA SER A 634 -16.82 14.98 -26.01
C SER A 634 -18.21 14.76 -25.42
N LYS A 635 -19.14 15.64 -25.78
CA LYS A 635 -20.56 15.50 -25.44
C LYS A 635 -21.13 14.26 -26.09
#